data_d637ec8bcca8b5fbe59d6f0c4608488c
#
_entry.id   d637ec8bcca8b5fbe59d6f0c4608488c
#
_cell.length_a   1.000
_cell.length_b   1.000
_cell.length_c   1.000
_cell.angle_alpha   90.00
_cell.angle_beta   90.00
_cell.angle_gamma   90.00
#
_symmetry.space_group_name_H-M   'P 1'
#
loop_
_entity.id
_entity.type
_entity.pdbx_description
1 polymer ?
#
loop_
_entity_poly.entity_id
_entity_poly.type
_entity_poly.pdbx_seq_one_letter_code
_entity_poly.pdbx_strand_id
1 'polypeptide(L)'
;MRLLVLSMSLLITSLTHAAEGMWTLDNLPTAQLQANYQFTPTKQWVDKVMHSAVRLAQGCSGSFVSAAGLVLTNHHCSVRCLEGVSSAEKNYLRDGFLARSREAELKCPELELNRLEQITDVTATIKQATHELNGETFKQAFNAAKARLTAACVAQQGRTTRCDVVELYHGGVYHLYRYHRFQDVRLVFAPEQAAAFFGGDPDNFNFPRYDLDMTVLRAYENGKPAQIKDYFRINANGAAEGELTFVAGHPGATQRELTTAQIQTLRDVRYPRDVVLYSELRGVLEQYQKQGAEPARVAASDLFSIENTLKARRGALKALQDESLLHTKQQNEADLQQYVLAHPELIAARTAWQDIARAEQTHRAISDEHYFIETGRGFQSKYFSFARTLVRGAAERAKADADRLPEFTEADLPGVEQALFSAAPLYPEYEQLRLSWSLTKLREWLGVDHPLVKQVLGKESPEQLAARLVKATQLGDVAVRKALWNDPNAVAQSTDPFIQLARDIDPHARGLRGRFDNEVEAVAQRAAQAIAEARFKQLGTSVAPDATFTLRLSYGEVRGWQEPGVTGRTIAPFTDVGGAFTRHTGADPFALPASWLAAKPRLDTSTRLNFVTTNDIIGGNSGSPVLNRRGEIVGLIFDGNLHSLGGGFWYDGNLNRAVAVHPAAILAALRTVYGATALAQELTGALSR
;
A
#
# COMPACT_ATOMS: atom_id res chain seq x y z
N MET A 1 0.05 -40.69 -61.84
CA MET A 1 -0.78 -39.84 -60.98
C MET A 1 -0.15 -39.84 -59.58
N ARG A 2 0.71 -38.84 -59.27
CA ARG A 2 1.37 -38.72 -57.97
C ARG A 2 0.60 -37.72 -57.14
N LEU A 3 0.00 -38.16 -56.03
CA LEU A 3 -0.63 -37.29 -55.05
C LEU A 3 0.46 -36.55 -54.23
N LEU A 4 0.53 -35.24 -54.34
CA LEU A 4 1.24 -34.40 -53.41
C LEU A 4 0.35 -34.23 -52.16
N VAL A 5 0.83 -34.74 -51.02
CA VAL A 5 0.24 -34.42 -49.70
C VAL A 5 0.89 -33.14 -49.23
N LEU A 6 0.18 -32.04 -49.24
CA LEU A 6 0.59 -30.76 -48.65
C LEU A 6 0.37 -30.86 -47.12
N SER A 7 1.46 -30.99 -46.36
CA SER A 7 1.43 -30.88 -44.88
C SER A 7 1.27 -29.41 -44.53
N MET A 8 0.09 -28.99 -44.12
CA MET A 8 -0.18 -27.67 -43.59
C MET A 8 0.22 -27.69 -42.11
N SER A 9 1.43 -27.23 -41.80
CA SER A 9 1.85 -26.99 -40.43
C SER A 9 1.04 -25.83 -39.88
N LEU A 10 0.04 -26.11 -39.00
CA LEU A 10 -0.59 -25.11 -38.18
C LEU A 10 0.49 -24.57 -37.22
N LEU A 11 1.00 -23.38 -37.48
CA LEU A 11 1.64 -22.55 -36.48
C LEU A 11 0.59 -22.16 -35.46
N ILE A 12 0.47 -22.93 -34.38
CA ILE A 12 -0.21 -22.49 -33.17
C ILE A 12 0.66 -21.40 -32.59
N THR A 13 0.39 -20.15 -32.95
CA THR A 13 0.84 -19.00 -32.17
C THR A 13 0.19 -19.14 -30.81
N SER A 14 0.92 -19.70 -29.85
CA SER A 14 0.55 -19.61 -28.43
C SER A 14 0.51 -18.11 -28.09
N LEU A 15 -0.70 -17.57 -28.04
CA LEU A 15 -0.94 -16.27 -27.41
C LEU A 15 -0.47 -16.43 -25.96
N THR A 16 0.75 -15.96 -25.70
CA THR A 16 1.26 -15.83 -24.33
C THR A 16 0.39 -14.84 -23.62
N HIS A 17 -0.59 -15.35 -22.87
CA HIS A 17 -1.42 -14.53 -22.01
C HIS A 17 -0.53 -14.10 -20.83
N ALA A 18 -0.46 -12.81 -20.59
CA ALA A 18 0.10 -12.29 -19.35
C ALA A 18 -0.64 -12.99 -18.18
N ALA A 19 0.16 -13.54 -17.26
CA ALA A 19 -0.45 -14.36 -16.20
C ALA A 19 -0.93 -13.48 -15.06
N GLU A 20 -2.19 -13.63 -14.71
CA GLU A 20 -2.75 -13.14 -13.45
C GLU A 20 -1.99 -13.75 -12.28
N GLY A 21 -1.73 -12.95 -11.25
CA GLY A 21 -1.27 -13.42 -9.95
C GLY A 21 -0.08 -12.65 -9.38
N MET A 22 -0.21 -12.35 -8.10
CA MET A 22 0.84 -11.83 -7.23
C MET A 22 1.22 -12.96 -6.23
N TRP A 23 2.18 -13.77 -6.65
CA TRP A 23 2.54 -15.04 -6.04
C TRP A 23 3.36 -14.86 -4.77
N THR A 24 3.16 -15.72 -3.78
CA THR A 24 4.09 -15.81 -2.64
C THR A 24 5.40 -16.48 -3.07
N LEU A 25 6.50 -16.14 -2.41
CA LEU A 25 7.83 -16.65 -2.82
C LEU A 25 8.02 -18.16 -2.60
N ASP A 26 7.23 -18.73 -1.73
CA ASP A 26 7.20 -20.16 -1.43
C ASP A 26 6.22 -20.96 -2.31
N ASN A 27 5.39 -20.30 -3.11
CA ASN A 27 4.46 -20.92 -4.07
C ASN A 27 4.48 -20.19 -5.42
N LEU A 28 5.63 -20.19 -6.10
CA LEU A 28 5.78 -19.60 -7.43
C LEU A 28 5.23 -20.54 -8.51
N PRO A 29 4.66 -20.01 -9.61
CA PRO A 29 4.10 -20.79 -10.72
C PRO A 29 5.23 -21.32 -11.64
N THR A 30 6.14 -22.14 -11.09
CA THR A 30 7.37 -22.59 -11.75
C THR A 30 7.12 -23.39 -13.02
N ALA A 31 6.03 -24.18 -13.05
CA ALA A 31 5.65 -24.94 -14.24
C ALA A 31 5.25 -24.02 -15.39
N GLN A 32 4.49 -22.96 -15.13
CA GLN A 32 4.07 -21.95 -16.12
C GLN A 32 5.28 -21.13 -16.61
N LEU A 33 6.15 -20.71 -15.70
CA LEU A 33 7.40 -20.00 -16.03
C LEU A 33 8.33 -20.84 -16.91
N GLN A 34 8.45 -22.14 -16.60
CA GLN A 34 9.26 -23.06 -17.41
C GLN A 34 8.64 -23.27 -18.79
N ALA A 35 7.32 -23.51 -18.87
CA ALA A 35 6.63 -23.79 -20.12
C ALA A 35 6.63 -22.58 -21.08
N ASN A 36 6.31 -21.38 -20.54
CA ASN A 36 6.12 -20.18 -21.36
C ASN A 36 7.42 -19.43 -21.64
N TYR A 37 8.38 -19.48 -20.71
CA TYR A 37 9.55 -18.61 -20.76
C TYR A 37 10.89 -19.39 -20.65
N GLN A 38 10.86 -20.71 -20.49
CA GLN A 38 12.06 -21.53 -20.27
C GLN A 38 12.89 -20.98 -19.08
N PHE A 39 12.21 -20.58 -18.03
CA PHE A 39 12.80 -20.02 -16.82
C PHE A 39 12.31 -20.75 -15.58
N THR A 40 13.25 -21.21 -14.76
CA THR A 40 12.95 -21.79 -13.44
C THR A 40 13.75 -21.00 -12.40
N PRO A 41 13.08 -20.25 -11.49
CA PRO A 41 13.78 -19.55 -10.42
C PRO A 41 14.53 -20.54 -9.53
N THR A 42 15.84 -20.34 -9.34
CA THR A 42 16.61 -21.10 -8.38
C THR A 42 16.33 -20.62 -6.95
N LYS A 43 16.57 -21.49 -5.96
CA LYS A 43 16.46 -21.07 -4.55
C LYS A 43 17.30 -19.83 -4.25
N GLN A 44 18.53 -19.76 -4.76
CA GLN A 44 19.41 -18.61 -4.57
C GLN A 44 18.82 -17.32 -5.19
N TRP A 45 18.16 -17.43 -6.34
CA TRP A 45 17.48 -16.29 -6.98
C TRP A 45 16.31 -15.81 -6.12
N VAL A 46 15.48 -16.74 -5.61
CA VAL A 46 14.34 -16.43 -4.73
C VAL A 46 14.81 -15.83 -3.41
N ASP A 47 15.83 -16.41 -2.77
CA ASP A 47 16.41 -15.90 -1.53
C ASP A 47 16.96 -14.47 -1.72
N LYS A 48 17.64 -14.20 -2.84
CA LYS A 48 18.11 -12.86 -3.18
C LYS A 48 16.95 -11.88 -3.34
N VAL A 49 15.85 -12.27 -4.00
CA VAL A 49 14.65 -11.43 -4.14
C VAL A 49 14.08 -11.13 -2.76
N MET A 50 13.93 -12.14 -1.91
CA MET A 50 13.39 -12.01 -0.55
C MET A 50 14.19 -11.03 0.29
N HIS A 51 15.52 -11.13 0.27
CA HIS A 51 16.40 -10.33 1.13
C HIS A 51 16.76 -8.95 0.55
N SER A 52 16.45 -8.69 -0.73
CA SER A 52 16.72 -7.39 -1.35
C SER A 52 15.50 -6.48 -1.44
N ALA A 53 14.28 -7.06 -1.55
CA ALA A 53 13.05 -6.28 -1.52
C ALA A 53 12.71 -5.82 -0.10
N VAL A 54 12.18 -4.61 0.04
CA VAL A 54 11.79 -4.04 1.34
C VAL A 54 10.37 -3.48 1.29
N ARG A 55 9.64 -3.64 2.40
CA ARG A 55 8.35 -3.01 2.64
C ARG A 55 8.57 -1.67 3.35
N LEU A 56 8.04 -0.60 2.78
CA LEU A 56 7.86 0.66 3.49
C LEU A 56 6.56 0.53 4.31
N ALA A 57 6.64 0.62 5.63
CA ALA A 57 5.50 0.35 6.51
C ALA A 57 4.27 1.23 6.23
N GLN A 58 4.47 2.40 5.61
CA GLN A 58 3.41 3.37 5.27
C GLN A 58 2.65 3.06 3.98
N GLY A 59 2.94 1.96 3.28
CA GLY A 59 2.11 1.52 2.15
C GLY A 59 2.79 1.37 0.79
N CYS A 60 4.13 1.38 0.75
CA CYS A 60 4.91 1.25 -0.49
C CYS A 60 5.94 0.10 -0.40
N SER A 61 6.64 -0.09 -1.50
CA SER A 61 7.76 -1.01 -1.67
C SER A 61 9.06 -0.26 -1.96
N GLY A 62 10.16 -0.95 -1.86
CA GLY A 62 11.48 -0.49 -2.27
C GLY A 62 12.44 -1.67 -2.40
N SER A 63 13.69 -1.38 -2.66
CA SER A 63 14.71 -2.41 -2.72
C SER A 63 16.08 -1.90 -2.29
N PHE A 64 16.83 -2.72 -1.58
CA PHE A 64 18.25 -2.48 -1.36
C PHE A 64 19.01 -2.53 -2.68
N VAL A 65 19.85 -1.51 -2.92
CA VAL A 65 20.63 -1.35 -4.18
C VAL A 65 22.12 -1.15 -3.94
N SER A 66 22.57 -1.17 -2.67
CA SER A 66 24.01 -1.18 -2.34
C SER A 66 24.29 -1.94 -1.05
N ALA A 67 25.53 -2.38 -0.87
CA ALA A 67 26.02 -2.99 0.36
C ALA A 67 26.00 -2.03 1.56
N ALA A 68 25.95 -0.71 1.32
CA ALA A 68 25.93 0.35 2.33
C ALA A 68 24.51 0.89 2.57
N GLY A 69 23.49 0.04 2.44
CA GLY A 69 22.14 0.31 2.87
C GLY A 69 21.32 1.27 1.99
N LEU A 70 21.75 1.60 0.75
CA LEU A 70 20.90 2.39 -0.15
C LEU A 70 19.63 1.63 -0.49
N VAL A 71 18.51 2.33 -0.49
CA VAL A 71 17.19 1.85 -0.88
C VAL A 71 16.63 2.72 -1.99
N LEU A 72 16.24 2.10 -3.10
CA LEU A 72 15.53 2.74 -4.19
C LEU A 72 14.03 2.54 -4.00
N THR A 73 13.27 3.63 -4.09
CA THR A 73 11.80 3.67 -4.03
C THR A 73 11.26 4.83 -4.86
N ASN A 74 9.95 5.08 -4.84
CA ASN A 74 9.36 6.23 -5.53
C ASN A 74 9.44 7.53 -4.71
N HIS A 75 9.35 8.65 -5.43
CA HIS A 75 9.22 9.98 -4.85
C HIS A 75 7.93 10.07 -4.03
N HIS A 76 6.79 9.68 -4.59
CA HIS A 76 5.51 9.76 -3.91
C HIS A 76 5.46 8.87 -2.64
N CYS A 77 6.26 7.81 -2.54
CA CYS A 77 6.41 7.01 -1.32
C CYS A 77 7.18 7.74 -0.22
N SER A 78 7.95 8.78 -0.58
CA SER A 78 8.79 9.55 0.34
C SER A 78 8.23 10.92 0.66
N VAL A 79 7.05 11.30 0.14
CA VAL A 79 6.46 12.64 0.32
C VAL A 79 6.33 13.01 1.79
N ARG A 80 5.87 12.10 2.66
CA ARG A 80 5.77 12.35 4.11
C ARG A 80 7.14 12.58 4.75
N CYS A 81 8.17 11.90 4.28
CA CYS A 81 9.53 12.17 4.73
C CYS A 81 9.97 13.57 4.29
N LEU A 82 9.82 13.90 3.00
CA LEU A 82 10.17 15.21 2.44
C LEU A 82 9.47 16.35 3.18
N GLU A 83 8.18 16.24 3.46
CA GLU A 83 7.43 17.20 4.27
C GLU A 83 7.94 17.27 5.72
N GLY A 84 8.17 16.12 6.33
CA GLY A 84 8.62 16.03 7.72
C GLY A 84 10.01 16.64 7.97
N VAL A 85 10.83 16.78 6.93
CA VAL A 85 12.16 17.43 6.99
C VAL A 85 12.18 18.82 6.35
N SER A 86 11.05 19.28 5.78
CA SER A 86 10.89 20.60 5.16
C SER A 86 10.45 21.66 6.17
N SER A 87 10.71 22.92 5.81
CA SER A 87 10.19 24.11 6.51
C SER A 87 9.65 25.12 5.47
N ALA A 88 9.13 26.25 5.95
CA ALA A 88 8.71 27.34 5.09
C ALA A 88 9.86 27.89 4.21
N GLU A 89 11.10 27.90 4.75
CA GLU A 89 12.28 28.38 4.04
C GLU A 89 12.94 27.32 3.16
N LYS A 90 12.71 26.04 3.44
CA LYS A 90 13.32 24.88 2.73
C LYS A 90 12.25 23.85 2.38
N ASN A 91 11.68 23.98 1.22
CA ASN A 91 10.65 23.06 0.72
C ASN A 91 11.29 21.98 -0.16
N TYR A 92 11.76 20.88 0.47
CA TYR A 92 12.41 19.77 -0.23
C TYR A 92 11.44 18.98 -1.14
N LEU A 93 10.14 19.03 -0.89
CA LEU A 93 9.15 18.45 -1.79
C LEU A 93 9.13 19.18 -3.14
N ARG A 94 9.08 20.53 -3.10
CA ARG A 94 9.10 21.37 -4.30
C ARG A 94 10.47 21.41 -4.97
N ASP A 95 11.54 21.60 -4.20
CA ASP A 95 12.87 21.99 -4.69
C ASP A 95 13.81 20.79 -4.87
N GLY A 96 13.37 19.58 -4.45
CA GLY A 96 14.22 18.39 -4.42
C GLY A 96 15.24 18.41 -3.29
N PHE A 97 15.98 17.32 -3.15
CA PHE A 97 17.02 17.15 -2.14
C PHE A 97 18.17 16.28 -2.66
N LEU A 98 19.40 16.65 -2.34
CA LEU A 98 20.59 15.84 -2.56
C LEU A 98 21.55 15.98 -1.37
N ALA A 99 21.77 14.90 -0.63
CA ALA A 99 22.83 14.79 0.36
C ALA A 99 24.18 14.61 -0.35
N ARG A 100 25.10 15.55 -0.13
CA ARG A 100 26.45 15.50 -0.73
C ARG A 100 27.47 14.76 0.15
N SER A 101 27.09 14.43 1.39
CA SER A 101 27.86 13.59 2.32
C SER A 101 26.92 12.77 3.19
N ARG A 102 27.43 11.79 3.93
CA ARG A 102 26.66 10.96 4.86
C ARG A 102 26.01 11.78 5.98
N GLU A 103 26.71 12.78 6.46
CA GLU A 103 26.29 13.67 7.55
C GLU A 103 25.15 14.59 7.10
N ALA A 104 25.01 14.84 5.79
CA ALA A 104 23.93 15.64 5.21
C ALA A 104 22.66 14.82 4.95
N GLU A 105 22.68 13.50 5.12
CA GLU A 105 21.50 12.64 4.97
C GLU A 105 20.50 12.93 6.10
N LEU A 106 19.23 13.25 5.74
CA LEU A 106 18.20 13.70 6.68
C LEU A 106 17.35 12.53 7.17
N LYS A 107 17.21 12.36 8.48
CA LYS A 107 16.38 11.31 9.07
C LYS A 107 14.90 11.57 8.80
N CYS A 108 14.22 10.60 8.20
CA CYS A 108 12.77 10.59 7.99
C CYS A 108 12.05 10.26 9.31
N PRO A 109 11.17 11.14 9.83
CA PRO A 109 10.65 11.00 11.21
C PRO A 109 9.81 9.74 11.47
N GLU A 110 9.06 9.26 10.49
CA GLU A 110 8.07 8.17 10.66
C GLU A 110 8.34 6.98 9.75
N LEU A 111 9.43 7.00 8.98
CA LEU A 111 9.67 5.97 7.98
C LEU A 111 10.30 4.72 8.61
N GLU A 112 9.66 3.56 8.36
CA GLU A 112 10.15 2.24 8.75
C GLU A 112 10.29 1.36 7.51
N LEU A 113 11.40 0.64 7.41
CA LEU A 113 11.62 -0.38 6.38
C LEU A 113 11.62 -1.77 7.02
N ASN A 114 10.98 -2.74 6.36
CA ASN A 114 10.94 -4.12 6.78
C ASN A 114 11.44 -5.03 5.66
N ARG A 115 12.55 -5.75 5.91
CA ARG A 115 13.12 -6.75 5.01
C ARG A 115 12.69 -8.13 5.44
N LEU A 116 12.08 -8.90 4.55
CA LEU A 116 11.66 -10.27 4.85
C LEU A 116 12.87 -11.20 4.98
N GLU A 117 12.93 -11.93 6.09
CA GLU A 117 14.01 -12.87 6.42
C GLU A 117 13.58 -14.32 6.32
N GLN A 118 12.32 -14.61 6.68
CA GLN A 118 11.83 -15.99 6.77
C GLN A 118 10.32 -16.05 6.65
N ILE A 119 9.85 -17.11 5.99
CA ILE A 119 8.45 -17.53 5.92
C ILE A 119 8.35 -18.89 6.61
N THR A 120 7.41 -19.05 7.54
CA THR A 120 7.14 -20.31 8.25
C THR A 120 5.65 -20.60 8.20
N ASP A 121 5.27 -21.81 7.76
CA ASP A 121 3.87 -22.23 7.79
C ASP A 121 3.43 -22.49 9.25
N VAL A 122 2.38 -21.80 9.68
CA VAL A 122 1.76 -21.93 11.01
C VAL A 122 0.28 -22.31 10.92
N THR A 123 -0.16 -22.77 9.76
CA THR A 123 -1.56 -23.10 9.47
C THR A 123 -2.13 -24.09 10.48
N ALA A 124 -1.42 -25.17 10.75
CA ALA A 124 -1.86 -26.20 11.71
C ALA A 124 -2.05 -25.62 13.12
N THR A 125 -1.13 -24.75 13.57
CA THR A 125 -1.21 -24.11 14.89
C THR A 125 -2.42 -23.22 15.03
N ILE A 126 -2.71 -22.38 14.02
CA ILE A 126 -3.88 -21.48 14.02
C ILE A 126 -5.16 -22.30 13.95
N LYS A 127 -5.27 -23.24 13.00
CA LYS A 127 -6.47 -24.09 12.86
C LYS A 127 -6.77 -24.91 14.11
N GLN A 128 -5.76 -25.46 14.78
CA GLN A 128 -5.93 -26.18 16.04
C GLN A 128 -6.44 -25.26 17.16
N ALA A 129 -5.91 -24.04 17.26
CA ALA A 129 -6.33 -23.07 18.28
C ALA A 129 -7.78 -22.59 18.09
N THR A 130 -8.30 -22.63 16.87
CA THR A 130 -9.64 -22.12 16.52
C THR A 130 -10.65 -23.23 16.20
N HIS A 131 -10.25 -24.50 16.36
CA HIS A 131 -11.09 -25.66 16.02
C HIS A 131 -12.41 -25.64 16.78
N GLU A 132 -13.52 -25.81 16.06
CA GLU A 132 -14.90 -25.84 16.57
C GLU A 132 -15.38 -24.55 17.27
N LEU A 133 -14.58 -23.49 17.31
CA LEU A 133 -14.96 -22.21 17.91
C LEU A 133 -15.75 -21.35 16.90
N ASN A 134 -16.57 -20.42 17.44
CA ASN A 134 -17.44 -19.54 16.67
C ASN A 134 -17.48 -18.13 17.27
N GLY A 135 -17.83 -17.12 16.46
CA GLY A 135 -18.07 -15.76 16.90
C GLY A 135 -16.94 -15.23 17.77
N GLU A 136 -17.30 -14.71 18.95
CA GLU A 136 -16.35 -14.11 19.89
C GLU A 136 -15.24 -15.06 20.33
N THR A 137 -15.59 -16.31 20.66
CA THR A 137 -14.59 -17.29 21.11
C THR A 137 -13.58 -17.68 20.03
N PHE A 138 -14.05 -17.75 18.77
CA PHE A 138 -13.17 -17.93 17.62
C PHE A 138 -12.20 -16.74 17.49
N LYS A 139 -12.73 -15.51 17.53
CA LYS A 139 -11.93 -14.29 17.37
C LYS A 139 -10.89 -14.13 18.47
N GLN A 140 -11.28 -14.37 19.72
CA GLN A 140 -10.38 -14.33 20.87
C GLN A 140 -9.26 -15.38 20.74
N ALA A 141 -9.59 -16.64 20.43
CA ALA A 141 -8.61 -17.71 20.27
C ALA A 141 -7.65 -17.43 19.08
N PHE A 142 -8.18 -16.92 17.97
CA PHE A 142 -7.40 -16.52 16.80
C PHE A 142 -6.39 -15.43 17.14
N ASN A 143 -6.85 -14.33 17.75
CA ASN A 143 -6.00 -13.21 18.14
C ASN A 143 -4.94 -13.64 19.17
N ALA A 144 -5.32 -14.45 20.15
CA ALA A 144 -4.40 -14.99 21.15
C ALA A 144 -3.34 -15.92 20.54
N ALA A 145 -3.71 -16.74 19.56
CA ALA A 145 -2.75 -17.59 18.84
C ALA A 145 -1.76 -16.76 18.02
N LYS A 146 -2.25 -15.73 17.32
CA LYS A 146 -1.41 -14.78 16.58
C LYS A 146 -0.44 -14.06 17.52
N ALA A 147 -0.93 -13.47 18.61
CA ALA A 147 -0.10 -12.77 19.59
C ALA A 147 1.00 -13.68 20.16
N ARG A 148 0.69 -14.92 20.53
CA ARG A 148 1.69 -15.88 21.01
C ARG A 148 2.77 -16.18 19.97
N LEU A 149 2.38 -16.41 18.70
CA LEU A 149 3.32 -16.69 17.61
C LEU A 149 4.25 -15.51 17.35
N THR A 150 3.69 -14.30 17.27
CA THR A 150 4.48 -13.08 17.02
C THR A 150 5.37 -12.73 18.20
N ALA A 151 4.87 -12.80 19.44
CA ALA A 151 5.67 -12.57 20.64
C ALA A 151 6.84 -13.56 20.76
N ALA A 152 6.62 -14.86 20.55
CA ALA A 152 7.68 -15.87 20.56
C ALA A 152 8.75 -15.60 19.49
N CYS A 153 8.33 -15.19 18.31
CA CYS A 153 9.22 -14.82 17.20
C CYS A 153 10.10 -13.60 17.56
N VAL A 154 9.51 -12.54 18.12
CA VAL A 154 10.24 -11.30 18.50
C VAL A 154 11.16 -11.57 19.69
N ALA A 155 10.73 -12.35 20.69
CA ALA A 155 11.54 -12.67 21.88
C ALA A 155 12.86 -13.36 21.53
N GLN A 156 12.89 -14.18 20.48
CA GLN A 156 14.10 -14.88 20.03
C GLN A 156 15.12 -13.99 19.35
N GLN A 157 14.69 -12.85 18.74
CA GLN A 157 15.50 -12.08 17.80
C GLN A 157 15.71 -10.60 18.21
N GLY A 158 14.97 -10.13 19.21
CA GLY A 158 15.09 -8.76 19.74
C GLY A 158 14.27 -7.71 18.98
N ARG A 159 14.37 -6.44 19.43
CA ARG A 159 13.50 -5.32 19.01
C ARG A 159 13.65 -4.88 17.54
N THR A 160 14.73 -5.25 16.87
CA THR A 160 14.91 -5.02 15.43
C THR A 160 14.14 -6.03 14.56
N THR A 161 13.42 -6.94 15.16
CA THR A 161 12.60 -7.94 14.49
C THR A 161 11.14 -7.52 14.51
N ARG A 162 10.46 -7.71 13.40
CA ARG A 162 9.01 -7.66 13.26
C ARG A 162 8.52 -9.03 12.81
N CYS A 163 7.44 -9.50 13.42
CA CYS A 163 6.83 -10.78 13.06
C CYS A 163 5.34 -10.56 12.83
N ASP A 164 4.86 -10.97 11.66
CA ASP A 164 3.46 -10.85 11.27
C ASP A 164 2.90 -12.25 10.95
N VAL A 165 1.75 -12.61 11.50
CA VAL A 165 0.98 -13.77 11.00
C VAL A 165 0.14 -13.31 9.82
N VAL A 166 0.47 -13.83 8.64
CA VAL A 166 -0.13 -13.51 7.36
C VAL A 166 -1.20 -14.52 7.02
N GLU A 167 -2.39 -14.04 6.75
CA GLU A 167 -3.50 -14.83 6.26
C GLU A 167 -3.46 -14.86 4.73
N LEU A 168 -3.50 -16.06 4.15
CA LEU A 168 -3.52 -16.31 2.72
C LEU A 168 -4.77 -17.11 2.35
N TYR A 169 -5.29 -16.92 1.14
CA TYR A 169 -6.49 -17.60 0.65
C TYR A 169 -7.67 -17.48 1.64
N HIS A 170 -7.85 -16.28 2.22
CA HIS A 170 -8.92 -15.99 3.19
C HIS A 170 -9.02 -17.02 4.32
N GLY A 171 -7.88 -17.35 4.94
CA GLY A 171 -7.80 -18.29 6.07
C GLY A 171 -7.57 -19.75 5.68
N GLY A 172 -7.39 -20.04 4.39
CA GLY A 172 -6.96 -21.38 3.96
C GLY A 172 -5.57 -21.74 4.44
N VAL A 173 -4.66 -20.77 4.46
CA VAL A 173 -3.26 -20.90 4.87
C VAL A 173 -2.85 -19.72 5.76
N TYR A 174 -2.00 -19.99 6.76
CA TYR A 174 -1.41 -19.00 7.66
C TYR A 174 0.10 -19.16 7.71
N HIS A 175 0.81 -18.06 7.40
CA HIS A 175 2.27 -18.03 7.49
C HIS A 175 2.73 -17.01 8.52
N LEU A 176 3.80 -17.34 9.25
CA LEU A 176 4.54 -16.40 10.09
C LEU A 176 5.68 -15.82 9.27
N TYR A 177 5.61 -14.51 9.00
CA TYR A 177 6.63 -13.74 8.30
C TYR A 177 7.51 -13.04 9.31
N ARG A 178 8.81 -13.30 9.27
CA ARG A 178 9.81 -12.64 10.09
C ARG A 178 10.58 -11.63 9.27
N TYR A 179 10.56 -10.38 9.73
CA TYR A 179 11.24 -9.27 9.09
C TYR A 179 12.36 -8.72 9.96
N HIS A 180 13.41 -8.23 9.31
CA HIS A 180 14.36 -7.30 9.91
C HIS A 180 13.82 -5.87 9.72
N ARG A 181 13.76 -5.10 10.82
CA ARG A 181 13.17 -3.76 10.90
C ARG A 181 14.24 -2.70 10.98
N PHE A 182 14.14 -1.65 10.12
CA PHE A 182 14.99 -0.48 10.15
C PHE A 182 14.12 0.75 10.45
N GLN A 183 14.43 1.49 11.54
CA GLN A 183 13.71 2.69 11.97
C GLN A 183 14.57 3.97 11.93
N ASP A 184 15.87 3.87 11.61
CA ASP A 184 16.70 5.01 11.21
C ASP A 184 16.86 4.94 9.68
N VAL A 185 15.94 5.59 8.99
CA VAL A 185 15.92 5.69 7.53
C VAL A 185 16.14 7.15 7.15
N ARG A 186 17.10 7.41 6.25
CA ARG A 186 17.48 8.76 5.89
C ARG A 186 17.31 9.03 4.40
N LEU A 187 16.89 10.25 4.10
CA LEU A 187 16.76 10.77 2.74
C LEU A 187 18.16 11.08 2.20
N VAL A 188 18.47 10.51 1.03
CA VAL A 188 19.73 10.72 0.30
C VAL A 188 19.51 11.60 -0.92
N PHE A 189 18.47 11.30 -1.71
CA PHE A 189 18.11 12.05 -2.92
C PHE A 189 16.61 11.97 -3.18
N ALA A 190 16.04 13.07 -3.60
CA ALA A 190 14.73 13.17 -4.23
C ALA A 190 14.76 14.26 -5.30
N PRO A 191 14.22 14.04 -6.51
CA PRO A 191 14.04 15.10 -7.49
C PRO A 191 12.97 16.08 -7.04
N GLU A 192 12.84 17.21 -7.73
CA GLU A 192 11.72 18.14 -7.58
C GLU A 192 10.40 17.45 -7.92
N GLN A 193 9.33 17.77 -7.19
CA GLN A 193 8.00 17.20 -7.42
C GLN A 193 7.53 17.37 -8.87
N ALA A 194 7.83 18.52 -9.48
CA ALA A 194 7.46 18.79 -10.87
C ALA A 194 8.15 17.88 -11.90
N ALA A 195 9.26 17.22 -11.55
CA ALA A 195 9.88 16.17 -12.37
C ALA A 195 9.40 14.77 -11.96
N ALA A 196 9.17 14.56 -10.66
CA ALA A 196 8.73 13.28 -10.14
C ALA A 196 7.27 12.95 -10.49
N PHE A 197 6.42 13.98 -10.60
CA PHE A 197 4.99 13.87 -10.90
C PHE A 197 4.59 14.87 -11.99
N PHE A 198 5.31 14.80 -13.12
CA PHE A 198 5.05 15.66 -14.28
C PHE A 198 3.71 15.33 -14.94
N GLY A 199 2.87 16.35 -15.14
CA GLY A 199 1.50 16.19 -15.64
C GLY A 199 0.46 16.03 -14.53
N GLY A 200 0.86 15.83 -13.28
CA GLY A 200 -0.01 15.84 -12.11
C GLY A 200 -1.16 14.85 -12.17
N ASP A 201 -2.27 15.15 -11.47
CA ASP A 201 -3.47 14.30 -11.48
C ASP A 201 -4.05 14.05 -12.89
N PRO A 202 -4.04 14.99 -13.86
CA PRO A 202 -4.47 14.70 -15.23
C PRO A 202 -3.77 13.49 -15.86
N ASP A 203 -2.47 13.32 -15.66
CA ASP A 203 -1.70 12.21 -16.24
C ASP A 203 -1.63 10.96 -15.31
N ASN A 204 -2.05 11.06 -14.05
CA ASN A 204 -2.06 9.94 -13.11
C ASN A 204 -2.93 8.78 -13.61
N PHE A 205 -2.42 7.54 -13.56
CA PHE A 205 -2.99 6.33 -14.16
C PHE A 205 -3.14 6.38 -15.68
N ASN A 206 -2.46 7.29 -16.36
CA ASN A 206 -2.42 7.34 -17.83
C ASN A 206 -1.07 6.89 -18.38
N PHE A 207 -1.05 6.55 -19.67
CA PHE A 207 0.15 6.36 -20.46
C PHE A 207 -0.12 6.84 -21.90
N PRO A 208 0.78 7.55 -22.56
CA PRO A 208 2.20 7.82 -22.22
C PRO A 208 2.41 8.67 -20.98
N ARG A 209 3.43 8.33 -20.19
CA ARG A 209 3.83 9.00 -18.94
C ARG A 209 5.26 9.53 -19.07
N TYR A 210 5.61 10.60 -18.28
CA TYR A 210 6.92 11.24 -18.38
C TYR A 210 7.48 11.64 -17.00
N ASP A 211 7.40 10.74 -16.03
CA ASP A 211 7.74 10.98 -14.63
C ASP A 211 9.10 10.41 -14.26
N LEU A 212 9.87 11.16 -13.48
CA LEU A 212 11.03 10.64 -12.76
C LEU A 212 10.62 10.34 -11.30
N ASP A 213 9.62 9.48 -11.12
CA ASP A 213 9.11 9.12 -9.80
C ASP A 213 10.04 8.14 -9.08
N MET A 214 11.11 8.68 -8.49
CA MET A 214 12.11 7.93 -7.76
C MET A 214 12.68 8.72 -6.60
N THR A 215 13.08 8.01 -5.55
CA THR A 215 13.80 8.54 -4.38
C THR A 215 14.84 7.53 -3.93
N VAL A 216 15.97 8.01 -3.45
CA VAL A 216 16.98 7.19 -2.81
C VAL A 216 17.01 7.51 -1.31
N LEU A 217 16.83 6.46 -0.53
CA LEU A 217 16.93 6.45 0.92
C LEU A 217 18.16 5.65 1.36
N ARG A 218 18.48 5.69 2.64
CA ARG A 218 19.48 4.82 3.26
C ARG A 218 19.01 4.34 4.62
N ALA A 219 19.11 3.03 4.84
CA ALA A 219 18.91 2.41 6.14
C ALA A 219 20.16 2.56 7.00
N TYR A 220 19.96 2.86 8.27
CA TYR A 220 21.00 2.99 9.29
C TYR A 220 20.74 2.04 10.46
N GLU A 221 21.84 1.55 11.04
CA GLU A 221 21.83 0.78 12.28
C GLU A 221 22.96 1.29 13.19
N ASN A 222 22.64 1.53 14.45
CA ASN A 222 23.60 2.05 15.44
C ASN A 222 24.36 3.30 14.97
N GLY A 223 23.66 4.20 14.26
CA GLY A 223 24.22 5.45 13.74
C GLY A 223 25.12 5.30 12.51
N LYS A 224 25.24 4.11 11.95
CA LYS A 224 26.04 3.82 10.74
C LYS A 224 25.16 3.29 9.62
N PRO A 225 25.53 3.46 8.33
CA PRO A 225 24.86 2.78 7.23
C PRO A 225 24.76 1.29 7.48
N ALA A 226 23.58 0.73 7.28
CA ALA A 226 23.33 -0.71 7.44
C ALA A 226 24.18 -1.50 6.45
N GLN A 227 24.73 -2.63 6.89
CA GLN A 227 25.50 -3.54 6.06
C GLN A 227 24.57 -4.57 5.42
N ILE A 228 24.41 -4.48 4.11
CA ILE A 228 23.46 -5.32 3.36
C ILE A 228 24.23 -6.32 2.50
N LYS A 229 23.97 -7.59 2.75
CA LYS A 229 24.59 -8.69 1.99
C LYS A 229 23.94 -8.87 0.63
N ASP A 230 22.61 -8.95 0.61
CA ASP A 230 21.81 -9.20 -0.58
C ASP A 230 21.16 -7.90 -1.05
N TYR A 231 21.49 -7.45 -2.24
CA TYR A 231 20.93 -6.25 -2.88
C TYR A 231 20.89 -6.43 -4.40
N PHE A 232 20.02 -5.68 -5.04
CA PHE A 232 19.91 -5.69 -6.49
C PHE A 232 20.92 -4.72 -7.14
N ARG A 233 21.43 -5.08 -8.31
CA ARG A 233 22.21 -4.18 -9.18
C ARG A 233 21.29 -3.55 -10.20
N ILE A 234 21.50 -2.29 -10.53
CA ILE A 234 20.79 -1.59 -11.60
C ILE A 234 21.45 -1.93 -12.93
N ASN A 235 20.64 -2.43 -13.87
CA ASN A 235 21.03 -2.58 -15.27
C ASN A 235 20.71 -1.28 -16.01
N ALA A 236 21.73 -0.52 -16.39
CA ALA A 236 21.57 0.77 -17.06
C ALA A 236 20.83 0.69 -18.40
N ASN A 237 20.86 -0.46 -19.08
CA ASN A 237 20.19 -0.65 -20.37
C ASN A 237 18.66 -0.82 -20.21
N GLY A 238 18.18 -1.13 -18.98
CA GLY A 238 16.77 -1.42 -18.73
C GLY A 238 16.30 -2.70 -19.41
N ALA A 239 14.98 -2.80 -19.60
CA ALA A 239 14.35 -3.94 -20.26
C ALA A 239 14.07 -3.64 -21.74
N ALA A 240 14.12 -4.70 -22.58
CA ALA A 240 13.74 -4.64 -23.99
C ALA A 240 12.25 -4.99 -24.16
N GLU A 241 11.64 -4.58 -25.28
CA GLU A 241 10.29 -5.00 -25.64
C GLU A 241 10.23 -6.53 -25.79
N GLY A 242 9.18 -7.16 -25.24
CA GLY A 242 9.01 -8.61 -25.18
C GLY A 242 9.86 -9.32 -24.13
N GLU A 243 10.71 -8.62 -23.36
CA GLU A 243 11.53 -9.24 -22.32
C GLU A 243 10.67 -9.66 -21.13
N LEU A 244 10.89 -10.88 -20.62
CA LEU A 244 10.31 -11.37 -19.36
C LEU A 244 10.82 -10.54 -18.21
N THR A 245 9.88 -10.00 -17.44
CA THR A 245 10.14 -9.20 -16.24
C THR A 245 9.42 -9.76 -15.02
N PHE A 246 9.98 -9.48 -13.87
CA PHE A 246 9.38 -9.80 -12.56
C PHE A 246 9.24 -8.53 -11.74
N VAL A 247 8.10 -8.39 -11.04
CA VAL A 247 7.91 -7.31 -10.05
C VAL A 247 7.90 -7.92 -8.66
N ALA A 248 8.87 -7.54 -7.84
CA ALA A 248 9.02 -7.99 -6.46
C ALA A 248 8.59 -6.86 -5.50
N GLY A 249 7.40 -6.93 -4.95
CA GLY A 249 6.86 -5.85 -4.12
C GLY A 249 5.84 -6.29 -3.10
N HIS A 250 5.25 -5.30 -2.45
CA HIS A 250 4.27 -5.48 -1.38
C HIS A 250 2.91 -4.90 -1.82
N PRO A 251 2.18 -5.60 -2.69
CA PRO A 251 0.84 -5.18 -3.11
C PRO A 251 -0.07 -5.07 -1.91
N GLY A 252 -0.85 -3.99 -1.82
CA GLY A 252 -1.69 -3.68 -0.66
C GLY A 252 -2.74 -4.73 -0.41
N ALA A 253 -3.85 -4.69 -1.14
CA ALA A 253 -4.91 -5.68 -1.03
C ALA A 253 -5.62 -5.86 -2.37
N THR A 254 -5.81 -7.11 -2.78
CA THR A 254 -6.79 -7.51 -3.79
C THR A 254 -8.01 -8.13 -3.12
N GLN A 255 -9.07 -8.26 -3.88
CA GLN A 255 -10.39 -8.72 -3.44
C GLN A 255 -10.99 -9.65 -4.50
N ARG A 256 -10.13 -10.47 -5.12
CA ARG A 256 -10.49 -11.36 -6.23
C ARG A 256 -11.20 -12.61 -5.74
N GLU A 257 -10.95 -12.99 -4.50
CA GLU A 257 -11.54 -14.17 -3.87
C GLU A 257 -12.81 -13.88 -3.07
N LEU A 258 -13.23 -12.61 -2.94
CA LEU A 258 -14.44 -12.21 -2.23
C LEU A 258 -15.70 -12.82 -2.88
N THR A 259 -16.69 -13.14 -2.03
CA THR A 259 -18.02 -13.59 -2.47
C THR A 259 -18.81 -12.45 -3.11
N THR A 260 -19.81 -12.81 -3.89
CA THR A 260 -20.72 -11.83 -4.53
C THR A 260 -21.36 -10.89 -3.51
N ALA A 261 -21.75 -11.38 -2.33
CA ALA A 261 -22.34 -10.56 -1.26
C ALA A 261 -21.38 -9.48 -0.74
N GLN A 262 -20.10 -9.82 -0.54
CA GLN A 262 -19.06 -8.87 -0.12
C GLN A 262 -18.80 -7.81 -1.21
N ILE A 263 -18.71 -8.24 -2.49
CA ILE A 263 -18.54 -7.33 -3.63
C ILE A 263 -19.71 -6.34 -3.73
N GLN A 264 -20.93 -6.80 -3.52
CA GLN A 264 -22.12 -5.94 -3.51
C GLN A 264 -22.05 -4.89 -2.35
N THR A 265 -21.56 -5.25 -1.17
CA THR A 265 -21.38 -4.28 -0.08
C THR A 265 -20.33 -3.22 -0.43
N LEU A 266 -19.25 -3.61 -1.08
CA LEU A 266 -18.24 -2.65 -1.57
C LEU A 266 -18.83 -1.70 -2.61
N ARG A 267 -19.57 -2.23 -3.60
CA ARG A 267 -20.18 -1.46 -4.68
C ARG A 267 -21.27 -0.51 -4.20
N ASP A 268 -22.13 -0.96 -3.28
CA ASP A 268 -23.36 -0.25 -2.93
C ASP A 268 -23.19 0.68 -1.72
N VAL A 269 -22.23 0.39 -0.84
CA VAL A 269 -22.05 1.12 0.43
C VAL A 269 -20.69 1.82 0.50
N ARG A 270 -19.60 1.04 0.46
CA ARG A 270 -18.28 1.56 0.78
C ARG A 270 -17.76 2.55 -0.26
N TYR A 271 -17.72 2.15 -1.54
CA TYR A 271 -17.12 3.01 -2.56
C TYR A 271 -17.94 4.25 -2.90
N PRO A 272 -19.29 4.22 -2.95
CA PRO A 272 -20.08 5.44 -3.08
C PRO A 272 -19.79 6.44 -1.94
N ARG A 273 -19.75 5.99 -0.68
CA ARG A 273 -19.37 6.82 0.46
C ARG A 273 -17.98 7.41 0.29
N ASP A 274 -16.98 6.59 -0.03
CA ASP A 274 -15.60 7.03 -0.21
C ASP A 274 -15.50 8.10 -1.32
N VAL A 275 -16.17 7.91 -2.46
CA VAL A 275 -16.18 8.86 -3.59
C VAL A 275 -16.79 10.21 -3.17
N VAL A 276 -17.88 10.21 -2.42
CA VAL A 276 -18.50 11.46 -1.93
C VAL A 276 -17.54 12.18 -0.98
N LEU A 277 -17.08 11.50 0.08
CA LEU A 277 -16.23 12.10 1.11
C LEU A 277 -14.91 12.63 0.54
N TYR A 278 -14.24 11.86 -0.34
CA TYR A 278 -12.97 12.30 -0.92
C TYR A 278 -13.15 13.43 -1.95
N SER A 279 -14.28 13.47 -2.69
CA SER A 279 -14.58 14.57 -3.59
C SER A 279 -14.76 15.90 -2.84
N GLU A 280 -15.45 15.86 -1.71
CA GLU A 280 -15.65 17.04 -0.86
C GLU A 280 -14.35 17.48 -0.19
N LEU A 281 -13.60 16.51 0.39
CA LEU A 281 -12.32 16.82 1.05
C LEU A 281 -11.32 17.42 0.08
N ARG A 282 -11.25 16.91 -1.17
CA ARG A 282 -10.44 17.53 -2.23
C ARG A 282 -10.76 19.02 -2.38
N GLY A 283 -12.05 19.36 -2.52
CA GLY A 283 -12.47 20.75 -2.65
C GLY A 283 -12.07 21.64 -1.47
N VAL A 284 -12.17 21.10 -0.24
CA VAL A 284 -11.74 21.78 0.99
C VAL A 284 -10.23 22.04 0.97
N LEU A 285 -9.42 21.05 0.58
CA LEU A 285 -7.97 21.18 0.51
C LEU A 285 -7.53 22.15 -0.59
N GLU A 286 -8.16 22.11 -1.77
CA GLU A 286 -7.91 23.08 -2.85
C GLU A 286 -8.20 24.53 -2.41
N GLN A 287 -9.28 24.76 -1.65
CA GLN A 287 -9.57 26.08 -1.12
C GLN A 287 -8.57 26.52 -0.05
N TYR A 288 -8.13 25.61 0.79
CA TYR A 288 -7.10 25.90 1.78
C TYR A 288 -5.77 26.29 1.13
N GLN A 289 -5.36 25.58 0.09
CA GLN A 289 -4.12 25.91 -0.65
C GLN A 289 -4.14 27.32 -1.27
N LYS A 290 -5.30 27.83 -1.68
CA LYS A 290 -5.44 29.18 -2.25
C LYS A 290 -5.22 30.31 -1.23
N GLN A 291 -5.14 30.00 0.07
CA GLN A 291 -4.93 31.01 1.12
C GLN A 291 -3.48 31.52 1.18
N GLY A 292 -2.53 30.85 0.50
CA GLY A 292 -1.14 31.30 0.43
C GLY A 292 -0.12 30.18 0.24
N ALA A 293 1.14 30.53 0.18
CA ALA A 293 2.23 29.60 -0.10
C ALA A 293 2.40 28.52 1.00
N GLU A 294 2.27 28.91 2.28
CA GLU A 294 2.40 27.96 3.40
C GLU A 294 1.19 27.01 3.50
N PRO A 295 -0.08 27.45 3.42
CA PRO A 295 -1.22 26.54 3.26
C PRO A 295 -1.07 25.59 2.07
N ALA A 296 -0.59 26.08 0.93
CA ALA A 296 -0.35 25.23 -0.24
C ALA A 296 0.70 24.15 0.03
N ARG A 297 1.80 24.51 0.69
CA ARG A 297 2.86 23.55 1.09
C ARG A 297 2.34 22.50 2.07
N VAL A 298 1.61 22.92 3.10
CA VAL A 298 1.14 22.04 4.18
C VAL A 298 0.10 21.03 3.69
N ALA A 299 -0.77 21.42 2.76
CA ALA A 299 -1.83 20.54 2.27
C ALA A 299 -1.43 19.71 1.03
N ALA A 300 -0.22 19.91 0.47
CA ALA A 300 0.18 19.34 -0.82
C ALA A 300 0.10 17.80 -0.86
N SER A 301 0.64 17.11 0.14
CA SER A 301 0.67 15.65 0.14
C SER A 301 -0.70 15.03 0.42
N ASP A 302 -1.48 15.67 1.28
CA ASP A 302 -2.84 15.20 1.54
C ASP A 302 -3.72 15.38 0.31
N LEU A 303 -3.61 16.51 -0.41
CA LEU A 303 -4.33 16.73 -1.66
C LEU A 303 -3.95 15.68 -2.70
N PHE A 304 -2.65 15.46 -2.93
CA PHE A 304 -2.16 14.39 -3.81
C PHE A 304 -2.72 13.02 -3.43
N SER A 305 -2.68 12.66 -2.15
CA SER A 305 -3.20 11.38 -1.66
C SER A 305 -4.71 11.23 -1.86
N ILE A 306 -5.47 12.32 -1.67
CA ILE A 306 -6.92 12.33 -1.86
C ILE A 306 -7.29 12.23 -3.34
N GLU A 307 -6.61 12.95 -4.23
CA GLU A 307 -6.83 12.88 -5.69
C GLU A 307 -6.55 11.47 -6.21
N ASN A 308 -5.39 10.90 -5.84
CA ASN A 308 -5.04 9.53 -6.20
C ASN A 308 -6.07 8.51 -5.70
N THR A 309 -6.48 8.62 -4.43
CA THR A 309 -7.48 7.72 -3.83
C THR A 309 -8.83 7.87 -4.52
N LEU A 310 -9.27 9.09 -4.79
CA LEU A 310 -10.55 9.36 -5.45
C LEU A 310 -10.59 8.75 -6.85
N LYS A 311 -9.52 8.92 -7.63
CA LYS A 311 -9.39 8.33 -8.98
C LYS A 311 -9.43 6.79 -8.91
N ALA A 312 -8.66 6.20 -7.99
CA ALA A 312 -8.66 4.75 -7.76
C ALA A 312 -10.05 4.25 -7.32
N ARG A 313 -10.76 4.94 -6.42
CA ARG A 313 -12.10 4.55 -5.97
C ARG A 313 -13.15 4.65 -7.06
N ARG A 314 -13.09 5.69 -7.91
CA ARG A 314 -13.98 5.83 -9.07
C ARG A 314 -13.74 4.72 -10.09
N GLY A 315 -12.48 4.40 -10.37
CA GLY A 315 -12.14 3.31 -11.29
C GLY A 315 -12.58 1.94 -10.76
N ALA A 316 -12.35 1.66 -9.48
CA ALA A 316 -12.80 0.46 -8.80
C ALA A 316 -14.35 0.34 -8.79
N LEU A 317 -15.05 1.44 -8.47
CA LEU A 317 -16.52 1.46 -8.51
C LEU A 317 -17.05 1.20 -9.91
N LYS A 318 -16.46 1.81 -10.94
CA LYS A 318 -16.81 1.56 -12.35
C LYS A 318 -16.62 0.09 -12.71
N ALA A 319 -15.53 -0.54 -12.29
CA ALA A 319 -15.30 -1.97 -12.52
C ALA A 319 -16.34 -2.85 -11.82
N LEU A 320 -16.75 -2.50 -10.59
CA LEU A 320 -17.81 -3.23 -9.87
C LEU A 320 -19.21 -3.01 -10.41
N GLN A 321 -19.42 -2.00 -11.24
CA GLN A 321 -20.67 -1.75 -11.97
C GLN A 321 -20.71 -2.47 -13.33
N ASP A 322 -19.61 -3.11 -13.74
CA ASP A 322 -19.56 -3.90 -14.97
C ASP A 322 -20.33 -5.23 -14.77
N GLU A 323 -21.42 -5.37 -15.52
CA GLU A 323 -22.30 -6.55 -15.43
C GLU A 323 -21.58 -7.84 -15.84
N SER A 324 -20.63 -7.77 -16.78
CA SER A 324 -19.87 -8.94 -17.25
C SER A 324 -18.96 -9.49 -16.16
N LEU A 325 -18.30 -8.61 -15.41
CA LEU A 325 -17.48 -8.96 -14.25
C LEU A 325 -18.33 -9.63 -13.17
N LEU A 326 -19.45 -9.00 -12.80
CA LEU A 326 -20.34 -9.54 -11.77
C LEU A 326 -20.92 -10.89 -12.18
N HIS A 327 -21.31 -11.05 -13.43
CA HIS A 327 -21.83 -12.33 -13.96
C HIS A 327 -20.75 -13.42 -13.88
N THR A 328 -19.53 -13.14 -14.31
CA THR A 328 -18.39 -14.07 -14.21
C THR A 328 -18.14 -14.50 -12.77
N LYS A 329 -18.17 -13.55 -11.83
CA LYS A 329 -18.01 -13.82 -10.39
C LYS A 329 -19.13 -14.71 -9.85
N GLN A 330 -20.39 -14.43 -10.21
CA GLN A 330 -21.55 -15.23 -9.82
C GLN A 330 -21.46 -16.66 -10.37
N GLN A 331 -21.03 -16.81 -11.63
CA GLN A 331 -20.86 -18.12 -12.25
C GLN A 331 -19.76 -18.94 -11.53
N ASN A 332 -18.58 -18.35 -11.28
CA ASN A 332 -17.51 -19.01 -10.56
C ASN A 332 -17.92 -19.43 -9.13
N GLU A 333 -18.73 -18.60 -8.48
CA GLU A 333 -19.29 -18.91 -7.15
C GLU A 333 -20.29 -20.08 -7.23
N ALA A 334 -21.18 -20.06 -8.21
CA ALA A 334 -22.16 -21.14 -8.43
C ALA A 334 -21.48 -22.48 -8.78
N ASP A 335 -20.45 -22.46 -9.61
CA ASP A 335 -19.68 -23.66 -9.98
C ASP A 335 -18.97 -24.28 -8.76
N LEU A 336 -18.38 -23.45 -7.89
CA LEU A 336 -17.76 -23.92 -6.65
C LEU A 336 -18.82 -24.44 -5.65
N GLN A 337 -19.99 -23.81 -5.55
CA GLN A 337 -21.10 -24.31 -4.73
C GLN A 337 -21.59 -25.68 -5.22
N GLN A 338 -21.72 -25.88 -6.52
CA GLN A 338 -22.08 -27.19 -7.10
C GLN A 338 -21.01 -28.26 -6.77
N TYR A 339 -19.73 -27.87 -6.88
CA TYR A 339 -18.64 -28.75 -6.48
C TYR A 339 -18.75 -29.18 -5.01
N VAL A 340 -19.02 -28.23 -4.09
CA VAL A 340 -19.23 -28.50 -2.65
C VAL A 340 -20.41 -29.44 -2.41
N LEU A 341 -21.52 -29.28 -3.14
CA LEU A 341 -22.69 -30.17 -3.00
C LEU A 341 -22.39 -31.61 -3.44
N ALA A 342 -21.52 -31.80 -4.42
CA ALA A 342 -21.09 -33.12 -4.89
C ALA A 342 -20.06 -33.81 -3.97
N HIS A 343 -19.49 -33.09 -2.98
CA HIS A 343 -18.44 -33.58 -2.08
C HIS A 343 -18.90 -33.53 -0.62
N PRO A 344 -19.43 -34.65 -0.05
CA PRO A 344 -20.00 -34.70 1.31
C PRO A 344 -19.04 -34.26 2.41
N GLU A 345 -17.74 -34.46 2.24
CA GLU A 345 -16.69 -34.07 3.18
C GLU A 345 -16.49 -32.56 3.28
N LEU A 346 -17.02 -31.78 2.33
CA LEU A 346 -17.01 -30.30 2.34
C LEU A 346 -18.26 -29.72 3.00
N ILE A 347 -18.87 -30.45 3.94
CA ILE A 347 -20.13 -30.06 4.60
C ILE A 347 -20.06 -28.67 5.24
N ALA A 348 -18.92 -28.26 5.78
CA ALA A 348 -18.71 -26.97 6.40
C ALA A 348 -18.84 -25.80 5.40
N ALA A 349 -18.58 -26.03 4.10
CA ALA A 349 -18.69 -25.00 3.08
C ALA A 349 -20.12 -24.81 2.56
N ARG A 350 -21.06 -25.72 2.86
CA ARG A 350 -22.43 -25.67 2.31
C ARG A 350 -23.20 -24.40 2.69
N THR A 351 -23.01 -23.90 3.90
CA THR A 351 -23.69 -22.68 4.38
C THR A 351 -22.80 -21.44 4.30
N ALA A 352 -21.53 -21.57 3.93
CA ALA A 352 -20.53 -20.53 4.05
C ALA A 352 -20.89 -19.24 3.30
N TRP A 353 -21.40 -19.33 2.09
CA TRP A 353 -21.85 -18.15 1.33
C TRP A 353 -23.05 -17.45 1.96
N GLN A 354 -23.98 -18.21 2.54
CA GLN A 354 -25.14 -17.66 3.25
C GLN A 354 -24.71 -17.01 4.56
N ASP A 355 -23.75 -17.59 5.26
CA ASP A 355 -23.19 -17.05 6.49
C ASP A 355 -22.49 -15.69 6.21
N ILE A 356 -21.68 -15.60 5.16
CA ILE A 356 -21.09 -14.35 4.70
C ILE A 356 -22.18 -13.34 4.30
N ALA A 357 -23.21 -13.75 3.56
CA ALA A 357 -24.27 -12.84 3.16
C ALA A 357 -25.02 -12.24 4.36
N ARG A 358 -25.26 -13.04 5.43
CA ARG A 358 -25.83 -12.53 6.71
C ARG A 358 -24.90 -11.59 7.41
N ALA A 359 -23.61 -11.92 7.49
CA ALA A 359 -22.60 -11.04 8.07
C ALA A 359 -22.53 -9.69 7.33
N GLU A 360 -22.63 -9.68 6.01
CA GLU A 360 -22.68 -8.46 5.20
C GLU A 360 -23.96 -7.62 5.44
N GLN A 361 -25.09 -8.23 5.77
CA GLN A 361 -26.27 -7.48 6.18
C GLN A 361 -26.03 -6.75 7.51
N THR A 362 -25.41 -7.40 8.50
CA THR A 362 -25.01 -6.76 9.75
C THR A 362 -24.00 -5.65 9.50
N HIS A 363 -22.99 -5.91 8.64
CA HIS A 363 -21.99 -4.92 8.25
C HIS A 363 -22.62 -3.66 7.66
N ARG A 364 -23.56 -3.82 6.71
CA ARG A 364 -24.28 -2.68 6.11
C ARG A 364 -25.03 -1.86 7.17
N ALA A 365 -25.66 -2.52 8.14
CA ALA A 365 -26.43 -1.87 9.18
C ALA A 365 -25.60 -1.02 10.15
N ILE A 366 -24.33 -1.39 10.41
CA ILE A 366 -23.43 -0.66 11.31
C ILE A 366 -22.36 0.14 10.59
N SER A 367 -22.33 0.12 9.25
CA SER A 367 -21.22 0.60 8.42
C SER A 367 -20.84 2.05 8.69
N ASP A 368 -21.81 2.94 8.84
CA ASP A 368 -21.53 4.37 9.03
C ASP A 368 -21.05 4.67 10.44
N GLU A 369 -21.67 4.10 11.47
CA GLU A 369 -21.18 4.24 12.85
C GLU A 369 -19.77 3.66 12.99
N HIS A 370 -19.52 2.46 12.46
CA HIS A 370 -18.21 1.84 12.49
C HIS A 370 -17.16 2.70 11.77
N TYR A 371 -17.48 3.22 10.59
CA TYR A 371 -16.59 4.07 9.81
C TYR A 371 -16.26 5.39 10.50
N PHE A 372 -17.28 6.13 10.98
CA PHE A 372 -17.04 7.45 11.56
C PHE A 372 -16.50 7.39 12.98
N ILE A 373 -16.93 6.42 13.78
CA ILE A 373 -16.62 6.33 15.20
C ILE A 373 -15.43 5.40 15.47
N GLU A 374 -15.54 4.09 15.14
CA GLU A 374 -14.48 3.14 15.47
C GLU A 374 -13.24 3.35 14.60
N THR A 375 -13.37 3.56 13.30
CA THR A 375 -12.18 3.85 12.49
C THR A 375 -11.65 5.28 12.70
N GLY A 376 -12.36 6.13 13.45
CA GLY A 376 -11.95 7.50 13.78
C GLY A 376 -12.08 8.50 12.65
N ARG A 377 -12.78 8.14 11.56
CA ARG A 377 -12.91 9.02 10.39
C ARG A 377 -13.77 10.25 10.65
N GLY A 378 -14.58 10.25 11.73
CA GLY A 378 -15.29 11.43 12.23
C GLY A 378 -14.42 12.44 12.98
N PHE A 379 -13.14 12.11 13.25
CA PHE A 379 -12.23 12.87 14.11
C PHE A 379 -10.85 13.02 13.46
N GLN A 380 -10.78 13.45 12.21
CA GLN A 380 -9.53 13.51 11.44
C GLN A 380 -8.61 14.63 11.93
N SER A 381 -7.77 14.30 12.90
CA SER A 381 -6.69 15.14 13.41
C SER A 381 -5.57 14.26 13.95
N LYS A 382 -4.31 14.68 13.79
CA LYS A 382 -3.15 14.04 14.42
C LYS A 382 -3.27 14.07 15.95
N TYR A 383 -3.78 15.17 16.52
CA TYR A 383 -4.01 15.29 17.96
C TYR A 383 -4.98 14.23 18.47
N PHE A 384 -6.09 14.00 17.76
CA PHE A 384 -7.03 12.94 18.14
C PHE A 384 -6.40 11.54 17.99
N SER A 385 -5.60 11.32 16.96
CA SER A 385 -4.88 10.04 16.78
C SER A 385 -3.93 9.77 17.94
N PHE A 386 -3.17 10.77 18.41
CA PHE A 386 -2.32 10.65 19.58
C PHE A 386 -3.12 10.40 20.86
N ALA A 387 -4.19 11.16 21.07
CA ALA A 387 -5.06 10.99 22.23
C ALA A 387 -5.66 9.58 22.31
N ARG A 388 -6.21 9.09 21.20
CA ARG A 388 -6.77 7.74 21.10
C ARG A 388 -5.72 6.65 21.34
N THR A 389 -4.52 6.83 20.79
CA THR A 389 -3.38 5.91 21.02
C THR A 389 -2.99 5.88 22.48
N LEU A 390 -2.93 7.03 23.16
CA LEU A 390 -2.63 7.12 24.59
C LEU A 390 -3.71 6.45 25.44
N VAL A 391 -4.98 6.75 25.19
CA VAL A 391 -6.12 6.19 25.93
C VAL A 391 -6.19 4.66 25.75
N ARG A 392 -6.14 4.18 24.53
CA ARG A 392 -6.15 2.73 24.25
C ARG A 392 -4.89 2.05 24.75
N GLY A 393 -3.72 2.65 24.51
CA GLY A 393 -2.43 2.10 24.94
C GLY A 393 -2.32 1.97 26.46
N ALA A 394 -2.89 2.90 27.23
CA ALA A 394 -2.96 2.81 28.68
C ALA A 394 -3.80 1.59 29.15
N ALA A 395 -4.93 1.35 28.51
CA ALA A 395 -5.82 0.23 28.84
C ALA A 395 -5.27 -1.12 28.35
N GLU A 396 -4.74 -1.17 27.12
CA GLU A 396 -4.29 -2.43 26.51
C GLU A 396 -2.99 -2.94 27.12
N ARG A 397 -2.01 -2.07 27.39
CA ARG A 397 -0.73 -2.46 28.00
C ARG A 397 -0.86 -2.98 29.44
N ALA A 398 -1.99 -2.76 30.09
CA ALA A 398 -2.30 -3.36 31.39
C ALA A 398 -2.77 -4.82 31.30
N LYS A 399 -3.12 -5.30 30.09
CA LYS A 399 -3.56 -6.67 29.83
C LYS A 399 -2.39 -7.58 29.48
N ALA A 400 -2.59 -8.89 29.59
CA ALA A 400 -1.71 -9.87 28.99
C ALA A 400 -1.67 -9.68 27.47
N ASP A 401 -0.52 -9.91 26.84
CA ASP A 401 -0.30 -9.64 25.40
C ASP A 401 -1.35 -10.30 24.49
N ALA A 402 -1.74 -11.54 24.83
CA ALA A 402 -2.76 -12.30 24.08
C ALA A 402 -4.19 -11.72 24.17
N ASP A 403 -4.47 -10.84 25.15
CA ASP A 403 -5.77 -10.26 25.41
C ASP A 403 -5.87 -8.80 24.93
N ARG A 404 -4.77 -8.29 24.38
CA ARG A 404 -4.70 -6.93 23.84
C ARG A 404 -5.38 -6.82 22.47
N LEU A 405 -5.78 -5.61 22.13
CA LEU A 405 -6.11 -5.29 20.75
C LEU A 405 -4.88 -5.56 19.86
N PRO A 406 -5.05 -6.12 18.65
CA PRO A 406 -3.93 -6.53 17.79
C PRO A 406 -2.87 -5.44 17.59
N GLU A 407 -3.29 -4.17 17.47
CA GLU A 407 -2.40 -3.04 17.27
C GLU A 407 -1.57 -2.64 18.51
N PHE A 408 -1.81 -3.24 19.68
CA PHE A 408 -1.09 -2.98 20.93
C PHE A 408 -0.33 -4.20 21.47
N THR A 409 -0.14 -5.22 20.65
CA THR A 409 0.70 -6.37 21.04
C THR A 409 2.17 -5.96 21.15
N GLU A 410 2.97 -6.68 21.94
CA GLU A 410 4.41 -6.41 22.11
C GLU A 410 5.15 -6.32 20.76
N ALA A 411 4.71 -7.08 19.76
CA ALA A 411 5.30 -7.07 18.43
C ALA A 411 5.05 -5.73 17.68
N ASP A 412 3.92 -5.07 17.96
CA ASP A 412 3.48 -3.86 17.27
C ASP A 412 3.84 -2.56 18.01
N LEU A 413 4.06 -2.62 19.33
CA LEU A 413 4.41 -1.45 20.16
C LEU A 413 5.56 -0.59 19.60
N PRO A 414 6.67 -1.13 19.03
CA PRO A 414 7.73 -0.28 18.48
C PRO A 414 7.25 0.62 17.33
N GLY A 415 6.30 0.17 16.51
CA GLY A 415 5.68 0.98 15.46
C GLY A 415 4.74 2.05 16.03
N VAL A 416 3.94 1.69 17.04
CA VAL A 416 3.07 2.62 17.78
C VAL A 416 3.90 3.73 18.43
N GLU A 417 4.99 3.37 19.12
CA GLU A 417 5.90 4.33 19.77
C GLU A 417 6.57 5.25 18.75
N GLN A 418 7.03 4.73 17.61
CA GLN A 418 7.62 5.53 16.55
C GLN A 418 6.64 6.60 16.03
N ALA A 419 5.39 6.23 15.78
CA ALA A 419 4.36 7.15 15.33
C ALA A 419 3.96 8.16 16.41
N LEU A 420 3.76 7.68 17.65
CA LEU A 420 3.36 8.53 18.79
C LEU A 420 4.45 9.54 19.16
N PHE A 421 5.73 9.18 19.04
CA PHE A 421 6.87 10.01 19.41
C PHE A 421 7.49 10.75 18.21
N SER A 422 6.81 10.74 17.07
CA SER A 422 7.25 11.48 15.89
C SER A 422 7.39 12.97 16.19
N ALA A 423 8.52 13.53 15.73
CA ALA A 423 8.79 14.97 15.79
C ALA A 423 8.39 15.69 14.49
N ALA A 424 7.64 15.03 13.60
CA ALA A 424 7.12 15.65 12.39
C ALA A 424 6.31 16.90 12.74
N PRO A 425 6.43 17.99 11.97
CA PRO A 425 5.70 19.23 12.22
C PRO A 425 4.18 19.01 12.26
N LEU A 426 3.52 19.70 13.17
CA LEU A 426 2.07 19.78 13.25
C LEU A 426 1.65 21.22 12.95
N TYR A 427 0.60 21.40 12.17
CA TYR A 427 0.10 22.69 11.74
C TYR A 427 -1.30 22.90 12.33
N PRO A 428 -1.43 23.68 13.44
CA PRO A 428 -2.70 23.80 14.18
C PRO A 428 -3.89 24.22 13.31
N GLU A 429 -3.68 25.17 12.40
CA GLU A 429 -4.76 25.64 11.50
C GLU A 429 -5.21 24.54 10.53
N TYR A 430 -4.27 23.74 10.03
CA TYR A 430 -4.58 22.60 9.17
C TYR A 430 -5.26 21.45 9.94
N GLU A 431 -4.81 21.17 11.15
CA GLU A 431 -5.45 20.19 12.05
C GLU A 431 -6.88 20.62 12.40
N GLN A 432 -7.11 21.92 12.65
CA GLN A 432 -8.45 22.47 12.88
C GLN A 432 -9.35 22.31 11.64
N LEU A 433 -8.83 22.61 10.45
CA LEU A 433 -9.56 22.44 9.18
C LEU A 433 -10.03 20.98 9.00
N ARG A 434 -9.10 20.04 9.15
CA ARG A 434 -9.35 18.61 8.99
C ARG A 434 -10.37 18.09 10.00
N LEU A 435 -10.22 18.49 11.26
CA LEU A 435 -11.13 18.11 12.35
C LEU A 435 -12.52 18.70 12.13
N SER A 436 -12.62 19.99 11.80
CA SER A 436 -13.90 20.65 11.53
C SER A 436 -14.67 19.97 10.40
N TRP A 437 -14.00 19.69 9.27
CA TRP A 437 -14.60 18.95 8.17
C TRP A 437 -15.10 17.57 8.60
N SER A 438 -14.28 16.81 9.32
CA SER A 438 -14.64 15.44 9.70
C SER A 438 -15.78 15.38 10.74
N LEU A 439 -15.85 16.33 11.68
CA LEU A 439 -16.96 16.50 12.61
C LEU A 439 -18.27 16.89 11.89
N THR A 440 -18.15 17.71 10.84
CA THR A 440 -19.29 18.03 9.97
C THR A 440 -19.82 16.76 9.29
N LYS A 441 -18.93 15.93 8.73
CA LYS A 441 -19.32 14.65 8.12
C LYS A 441 -19.89 13.66 9.12
N LEU A 442 -19.32 13.56 10.31
CA LEU A 442 -19.90 12.76 11.41
C LEU A 442 -21.37 13.13 11.65
N ARG A 443 -21.66 14.43 11.80
CA ARG A 443 -23.03 14.94 12.01
C ARG A 443 -23.95 14.67 10.83
N GLU A 444 -23.48 14.88 9.61
CA GLU A 444 -24.28 14.70 8.38
C GLU A 444 -24.66 13.24 8.15
N TRP A 445 -23.74 12.32 8.37
CA TRP A 445 -23.95 10.90 8.10
C TRP A 445 -24.69 10.17 9.21
N LEU A 446 -24.42 10.49 10.48
CA LEU A 446 -25.10 9.84 11.60
C LEU A 446 -26.40 10.57 12.00
N GLY A 447 -26.56 11.82 11.59
CA GLY A 447 -27.71 12.66 11.94
C GLY A 447 -27.51 13.46 13.23
N VAL A 448 -28.16 14.61 13.29
CA VAL A 448 -28.06 15.54 14.43
C VAL A 448 -28.66 14.97 15.74
N ASP A 449 -29.54 13.99 15.63
CA ASP A 449 -30.17 13.34 16.76
C ASP A 449 -29.44 12.14 17.32
N HIS A 450 -28.38 11.71 16.63
CA HIS A 450 -27.55 10.59 17.10
C HIS A 450 -26.93 10.90 18.48
N PRO A 451 -27.05 9.99 19.48
CA PRO A 451 -26.58 10.26 20.84
C PRO A 451 -25.13 10.70 20.94
N LEU A 452 -24.23 10.04 20.19
CA LEU A 452 -22.81 10.39 20.18
C LEU A 452 -22.56 11.76 19.53
N VAL A 453 -23.29 12.11 18.47
CA VAL A 453 -23.18 13.44 17.83
C VAL A 453 -23.56 14.52 18.81
N LYS A 454 -24.66 14.35 19.57
CA LYS A 454 -25.08 15.26 20.64
C LYS A 454 -24.06 15.34 21.78
N GLN A 455 -23.48 14.23 22.18
CA GLN A 455 -22.45 14.18 23.21
C GLN A 455 -21.18 14.93 22.77
N VAL A 456 -20.72 14.70 21.55
CA VAL A 456 -19.48 15.29 21.01
C VAL A 456 -19.61 16.78 20.74
N LEU A 457 -20.66 17.19 20.04
CA LEU A 457 -20.84 18.60 19.65
C LEU A 457 -21.45 19.46 20.75
N GLY A 458 -22.30 18.87 21.62
CA GLY A 458 -23.01 19.62 22.66
C GLY A 458 -23.80 20.79 22.06
N LYS A 459 -23.33 22.01 22.34
CA LYS A 459 -23.90 23.26 21.82
C LYS A 459 -23.00 23.98 20.82
N GLU A 460 -21.86 23.37 20.45
CA GLU A 460 -20.87 23.96 19.57
C GLU A 460 -21.08 23.53 18.12
N SER A 461 -20.75 24.40 17.18
CA SER A 461 -20.58 23.96 15.79
C SER A 461 -19.31 23.12 15.64
N PRO A 462 -19.18 22.28 14.58
CA PRO A 462 -17.95 21.55 14.28
C PRO A 462 -16.71 22.45 14.28
N GLU A 463 -16.80 23.65 13.72
CA GLU A 463 -15.72 24.63 13.65
C GLU A 463 -15.33 25.17 15.02
N GLN A 464 -16.33 25.50 15.87
CA GLN A 464 -16.10 25.99 17.23
C GLN A 464 -15.43 24.92 18.09
N LEU A 465 -15.93 23.68 18.02
CA LEU A 465 -15.35 22.54 18.74
C LEU A 465 -13.91 22.29 18.29
N ALA A 466 -13.66 22.24 16.98
CA ALA A 466 -12.33 22.02 16.44
C ALA A 466 -11.34 23.11 16.88
N ALA A 467 -11.75 24.38 16.81
CA ALA A 467 -10.94 25.50 17.25
C ALA A 467 -10.59 25.43 18.74
N ARG A 468 -11.57 25.12 19.58
CA ARG A 468 -11.37 24.98 21.03
C ARG A 468 -10.42 23.84 21.39
N LEU A 469 -10.61 22.68 20.78
CA LEU A 469 -9.78 21.48 21.03
C LEU A 469 -8.33 21.72 20.61
N VAL A 470 -8.10 22.23 19.40
CA VAL A 470 -6.76 22.45 18.86
C VAL A 470 -6.02 23.53 19.63
N LYS A 471 -6.72 24.60 20.06
CA LYS A 471 -6.12 25.70 20.83
C LYS A 471 -5.66 25.27 22.23
N ALA A 472 -6.35 24.32 22.86
CA ALA A 472 -6.14 23.98 24.28
C ALA A 472 -5.28 22.72 24.47
N THR A 473 -5.01 21.93 23.44
CA THR A 473 -4.22 20.69 23.58
C THR A 473 -2.73 20.96 23.72
N GLN A 474 -2.06 20.09 24.48
CA GLN A 474 -0.59 20.05 24.61
C GLN A 474 0.00 18.84 23.86
N LEU A 475 -0.78 18.04 23.15
CA LEU A 475 -0.33 16.85 22.44
C LEU A 475 0.59 17.14 21.23
N GLY A 476 0.79 18.39 20.87
CA GLY A 476 1.83 18.81 19.94
C GLY A 476 3.25 18.56 20.45
N ASP A 477 3.46 18.60 21.76
CA ASP A 477 4.76 18.37 22.38
C ASP A 477 5.06 16.87 22.54
N VAL A 478 6.17 16.43 21.95
CA VAL A 478 6.67 15.04 22.05
C VAL A 478 6.95 14.63 23.50
N ALA A 479 7.46 15.57 24.33
CA ALA A 479 7.77 15.28 25.72
C ALA A 479 6.49 14.99 26.52
N VAL A 480 5.41 15.73 26.26
CA VAL A 480 4.08 15.49 26.85
C VAL A 480 3.55 14.10 26.44
N ARG A 481 3.62 13.75 25.15
CA ARG A 481 3.18 12.43 24.65
C ARG A 481 3.98 11.29 25.29
N LYS A 482 5.30 11.43 25.43
CA LYS A 482 6.16 10.44 26.11
C LYS A 482 5.83 10.29 27.59
N ALA A 483 5.62 11.40 28.29
CA ALA A 483 5.25 11.38 29.71
C ALA A 483 3.93 10.65 29.92
N LEU A 484 2.89 10.97 29.14
CA LEU A 484 1.58 10.31 29.16
C LEU A 484 1.66 8.82 28.78
N TRP A 485 2.47 8.46 27.79
CA TRP A 485 2.66 7.05 27.41
C TRP A 485 3.27 6.22 28.55
N ASN A 486 4.18 6.79 29.30
CA ASN A 486 4.86 6.11 30.41
C ASN A 486 4.05 6.06 31.70
N ASP A 487 3.00 6.89 31.83
CA ASP A 487 2.13 6.93 33.02
C ASP A 487 0.64 6.78 32.64
N PRO A 488 0.09 5.55 32.71
CA PRO A 488 -1.33 5.31 32.45
C PRO A 488 -2.26 6.10 33.38
N ASN A 489 -1.85 6.38 34.62
CA ASN A 489 -2.66 7.16 35.56
C ASN A 489 -2.75 8.63 35.14
N ALA A 490 -1.65 9.18 34.58
CA ALA A 490 -1.68 10.52 34.03
C ALA A 490 -2.63 10.63 32.83
N VAL A 491 -2.75 9.59 31.99
CA VAL A 491 -3.75 9.54 30.92
C VAL A 491 -5.17 9.54 31.49
N ALA A 492 -5.45 8.75 32.53
CA ALA A 492 -6.76 8.67 33.14
C ALA A 492 -7.19 10.00 33.80
N GLN A 493 -6.24 10.76 34.37
CA GLN A 493 -6.48 12.03 35.05
C GLN A 493 -6.30 13.26 34.15
N SER A 494 -5.89 13.07 32.89
CA SER A 494 -5.59 14.17 31.97
C SER A 494 -6.83 15.04 31.70
N THR A 495 -6.60 16.34 31.74
CA THR A 495 -7.58 17.38 31.38
C THR A 495 -7.38 17.88 29.94
N ASP A 496 -6.44 17.33 29.19
CA ASP A 496 -6.25 17.64 27.77
C ASP A 496 -7.54 17.34 27.01
N PRO A 497 -8.08 18.30 26.23
CA PRO A 497 -9.39 18.17 25.64
C PRO A 497 -9.50 17.04 24.60
N PHE A 498 -8.42 16.71 23.90
CA PHE A 498 -8.44 15.55 22.97
C PHE A 498 -8.41 14.22 23.73
N ILE A 499 -7.69 14.13 24.86
CA ILE A 499 -7.69 12.94 25.71
C ILE A 499 -9.08 12.74 26.34
N GLN A 500 -9.73 13.82 26.80
CA GLN A 500 -11.10 13.76 27.30
C GLN A 500 -12.06 13.25 26.21
N LEU A 501 -12.00 13.85 25.01
CA LEU A 501 -12.81 13.42 23.86
C LEU A 501 -12.57 11.95 23.52
N ALA A 502 -11.32 11.51 23.46
CA ALA A 502 -10.98 10.11 23.17
C ALA A 502 -11.52 9.16 24.23
N ARG A 503 -11.43 9.50 25.53
CA ARG A 503 -12.01 8.71 26.63
C ARG A 503 -13.52 8.61 26.55
N ASP A 504 -14.18 9.71 26.21
CA ASP A 504 -15.65 9.77 26.14
C ASP A 504 -16.22 8.94 24.98
N ILE A 505 -15.46 8.82 23.88
CA ILE A 505 -15.87 8.08 22.68
C ILE A 505 -15.49 6.60 22.77
N ASP A 506 -14.37 6.25 23.41
CA ASP A 506 -13.76 4.91 23.33
C ASP A 506 -14.70 3.76 23.77
N PRO A 507 -15.56 3.88 24.80
CA PRO A 507 -16.51 2.81 25.14
C PRO A 507 -17.48 2.49 24.00
N HIS A 508 -18.02 3.52 23.33
CA HIS A 508 -18.93 3.34 22.20
C HIS A 508 -18.19 2.76 20.98
N ALA A 509 -17.01 3.29 20.69
CA ALA A 509 -16.15 2.80 19.60
C ALA A 509 -15.76 1.32 19.80
N ARG A 510 -15.39 0.91 21.02
CA ARG A 510 -15.11 -0.49 21.34
C ARG A 510 -16.35 -1.39 21.23
N GLY A 511 -17.52 -0.89 21.56
CA GLY A 511 -18.78 -1.62 21.36
C GLY A 511 -19.04 -1.92 19.88
N LEU A 512 -18.84 -0.92 19.01
CA LEU A 512 -18.95 -1.09 17.56
C LEU A 512 -17.88 -2.06 17.00
N ARG A 513 -16.65 -1.95 17.50
CA ARG A 513 -15.59 -2.88 17.15
C ARG A 513 -15.96 -4.31 17.52
N GLY A 514 -16.42 -4.53 18.77
CA GLY A 514 -16.82 -5.87 19.23
C GLY A 514 -17.94 -6.46 18.36
N ARG A 515 -18.94 -5.66 17.99
CA ARG A 515 -19.99 -6.09 17.05
C ARG A 515 -19.42 -6.44 15.68
N PHE A 516 -18.57 -5.59 15.13
CA PHE A 516 -17.94 -5.85 13.83
C PHE A 516 -17.07 -7.11 13.87
N ASP A 517 -16.20 -7.23 14.87
CA ASP A 517 -15.28 -8.36 15.03
C ASP A 517 -16.03 -9.69 15.20
N ASN A 518 -17.13 -9.70 15.98
CA ASN A 518 -17.82 -10.94 16.33
C ASN A 518 -18.94 -11.33 15.35
N GLU A 519 -19.74 -10.35 14.89
CA GLU A 519 -20.91 -10.60 14.06
C GLU A 519 -20.63 -10.53 12.55
N VAL A 520 -19.52 -9.86 12.15
CA VAL A 520 -19.15 -9.71 10.75
C VAL A 520 -17.85 -10.46 10.45
N GLU A 521 -16.74 -10.03 11.04
CA GLU A 521 -15.40 -10.51 10.66
C GLU A 521 -15.17 -11.98 11.04
N ALA A 522 -15.51 -12.40 12.27
CA ALA A 522 -15.34 -13.77 12.70
C ALA A 522 -16.19 -14.75 11.89
N VAL A 523 -17.44 -14.36 11.58
CA VAL A 523 -18.36 -15.16 10.76
C VAL A 523 -17.83 -15.29 9.33
N ALA A 524 -17.44 -14.16 8.72
CA ALA A 524 -16.92 -14.12 7.37
C ALA A 524 -15.59 -14.90 7.26
N GLN A 525 -14.68 -14.77 8.22
CA GLN A 525 -13.38 -15.45 8.23
C GLN A 525 -13.54 -16.97 8.31
N ARG A 526 -14.40 -17.46 9.20
CA ARG A 526 -14.68 -18.89 9.33
C ARG A 526 -15.31 -19.48 8.06
N ALA A 527 -16.29 -18.78 7.51
CA ALA A 527 -16.95 -19.21 6.28
C ALA A 527 -15.98 -19.19 5.09
N ALA A 528 -15.12 -18.17 5.01
CA ALA A 528 -14.09 -18.07 3.97
C ALA A 528 -13.04 -19.18 4.06
N GLN A 529 -12.67 -19.65 5.27
CA GLN A 529 -11.81 -20.83 5.45
C GLN A 529 -12.43 -22.08 4.80
N ALA A 530 -13.73 -22.29 5.02
CA ALA A 530 -14.42 -23.45 4.44
C ALA A 530 -14.50 -23.36 2.91
N ILE A 531 -14.74 -22.15 2.36
CA ILE A 531 -14.69 -21.90 0.91
C ILE A 531 -13.29 -22.14 0.36
N ALA A 532 -12.26 -21.69 1.05
CA ALA A 532 -10.86 -21.88 0.66
C ALA A 532 -10.49 -23.37 0.60
N GLU A 533 -10.94 -24.18 1.57
CA GLU A 533 -10.72 -25.63 1.58
C GLU A 533 -11.40 -26.31 0.36
N ALA A 534 -12.61 -25.88 0.01
CA ALA A 534 -13.28 -26.38 -1.19
C ALA A 534 -12.53 -25.99 -2.47
N ARG A 535 -12.04 -24.75 -2.56
CA ARG A 535 -11.25 -24.24 -3.69
C ARG A 535 -9.91 -24.98 -3.82
N PHE A 536 -9.21 -25.23 -2.72
CA PHE A 536 -7.98 -26.03 -2.73
C PHE A 536 -8.19 -27.45 -3.20
N LYS A 537 -9.29 -28.07 -2.80
CA LYS A 537 -9.62 -29.41 -3.23
C LYS A 537 -9.93 -29.48 -4.73
N GLN A 538 -10.55 -28.44 -5.26
CA GLN A 538 -10.90 -28.33 -6.68
C GLN A 538 -9.69 -27.93 -7.55
N LEU A 539 -8.92 -26.92 -7.14
CA LEU A 539 -7.92 -26.23 -7.99
C LEU A 539 -6.48 -26.40 -7.51
N GLY A 540 -6.27 -26.97 -6.31
CA GLY A 540 -4.95 -26.96 -5.68
C GLY A 540 -4.45 -25.55 -5.35
N THR A 541 -3.13 -25.37 -5.34
CA THR A 541 -2.46 -24.06 -5.13
C THR A 541 -2.04 -23.39 -6.44
N SER A 542 -2.71 -23.71 -7.57
CA SER A 542 -2.39 -23.18 -8.90
C SER A 542 -2.88 -21.75 -9.12
N VAL A 543 -3.51 -21.15 -8.12
CA VAL A 543 -4.02 -19.77 -8.12
C VAL A 543 -3.24 -18.96 -7.08
N ALA A 544 -2.87 -17.72 -7.41
CA ALA A 544 -2.24 -16.82 -6.44
C ALA A 544 -3.26 -16.35 -5.40
N PRO A 545 -2.90 -16.26 -4.10
CA PRO A 545 -3.79 -15.70 -3.09
C PRO A 545 -3.95 -14.20 -3.24
N ASP A 546 -5.07 -13.66 -2.75
CA ASP A 546 -5.25 -12.22 -2.65
C ASP A 546 -4.06 -11.55 -1.97
N ALA A 547 -3.72 -10.34 -2.42
CA ALA A 547 -2.63 -9.55 -1.86
C ALA A 547 -2.99 -9.05 -0.45
N THR A 548 -1.99 -9.01 0.45
CA THR A 548 -2.16 -8.71 1.87
C THR A 548 -1.06 -7.81 2.43
N PHE A 549 -0.48 -6.96 1.60
CA PHE A 549 0.66 -6.09 1.89
C PHE A 549 1.91 -6.86 2.35
N THR A 550 2.09 -8.04 1.78
CA THR A 550 3.27 -8.90 1.99
C THR A 550 4.06 -9.04 0.70
N LEU A 551 5.32 -9.48 0.81
CA LEU A 551 6.18 -9.64 -0.35
C LEU A 551 5.59 -10.65 -1.34
N ARG A 552 5.42 -10.22 -2.58
CA ARG A 552 4.88 -10.99 -3.70
C ARG A 552 5.78 -10.84 -4.93
N LEU A 553 5.65 -11.79 -5.82
CA LEU A 553 6.28 -11.77 -7.13
C LEU A 553 5.20 -11.92 -8.21
N SER A 554 5.10 -10.95 -9.12
CA SER A 554 4.37 -11.11 -10.37
C SER A 554 5.33 -11.19 -11.54
N TYR A 555 4.92 -11.80 -12.65
CA TYR A 555 5.71 -11.87 -13.87
C TYR A 555 4.92 -11.41 -15.09
N GLY A 556 5.61 -10.90 -16.08
CA GLY A 556 5.01 -10.34 -17.28
C GLY A 556 6.06 -9.97 -18.31
N GLU A 557 5.67 -9.24 -19.33
CA GLU A 557 6.51 -8.82 -20.45
C GLU A 557 6.43 -7.31 -20.65
N VAL A 558 7.48 -6.71 -21.16
CA VAL A 558 7.44 -5.33 -21.66
C VAL A 558 6.61 -5.29 -22.93
N ARG A 559 5.39 -4.77 -22.84
CA ARG A 559 4.45 -4.78 -23.97
C ARG A 559 3.41 -3.66 -23.86
N GLY A 560 3.21 -2.92 -24.96
CA GLY A 560 2.10 -1.99 -25.12
C GLY A 560 0.74 -2.70 -25.21
N TRP A 561 -0.29 -2.00 -25.67
CA TRP A 561 -1.63 -2.57 -25.86
C TRP A 561 -2.40 -1.89 -27.00
N GLN A 562 -3.50 -2.54 -27.40
CA GLN A 562 -4.50 -1.95 -28.29
C GLN A 562 -5.58 -1.26 -27.46
N GLU A 563 -5.81 0.02 -27.68
CA GLU A 563 -6.83 0.78 -26.93
C GLU A 563 -8.23 0.37 -27.36
N PRO A 564 -9.11 -0.08 -26.44
CA PRO A 564 -10.48 -0.44 -26.76
C PRO A 564 -11.30 0.72 -27.33
N GLY A 565 -12.19 0.44 -28.28
CA GLY A 565 -13.10 1.43 -28.85
C GLY A 565 -12.46 2.48 -29.78
N VAL A 566 -11.14 2.44 -29.95
CA VAL A 566 -10.40 3.34 -30.87
C VAL A 566 -9.68 2.51 -31.91
N THR A 567 -10.29 2.33 -33.07
CA THR A 567 -9.73 1.52 -34.14
C THR A 567 -8.30 1.95 -34.53
N GLY A 568 -7.36 1.02 -34.48
CA GLY A 568 -5.98 1.22 -34.88
C GLY A 568 -5.10 1.99 -33.88
N ARG A 569 -5.59 2.34 -32.69
CA ARG A 569 -4.76 2.99 -31.69
C ARG A 569 -3.96 1.97 -30.88
N THR A 570 -2.70 1.83 -31.27
CA THR A 570 -1.69 1.06 -30.50
C THR A 570 -0.94 1.98 -29.57
N ILE A 571 -0.83 1.60 -28.32
CA ILE A 571 0.01 2.28 -27.32
C ILE A 571 1.36 1.56 -27.27
N ALA A 572 2.43 2.28 -27.66
CA ALA A 572 3.80 1.77 -27.61
C ALA A 572 4.28 1.60 -26.15
N PRO A 573 5.19 0.64 -25.87
CA PRO A 573 5.58 0.37 -24.49
C PRO A 573 6.54 1.36 -23.85
N PHE A 574 7.13 2.30 -24.60
CA PHE A 574 8.16 3.22 -24.09
C PHE A 574 7.82 4.69 -24.36
N THR A 575 8.24 5.54 -23.43
CA THR A 575 8.41 6.99 -23.62
C THR A 575 9.87 7.38 -23.49
N ASP A 576 10.22 8.60 -23.88
CA ASP A 576 11.56 9.14 -23.79
C ASP A 576 11.60 10.52 -23.11
N VAL A 577 12.80 10.96 -22.76
CA VAL A 577 13.04 12.27 -22.11
C VAL A 577 12.58 13.42 -23.03
N GLY A 578 12.69 13.27 -24.35
CA GLY A 578 12.26 14.27 -25.32
C GLY A 578 10.76 14.53 -25.27
N GLY A 579 9.96 13.49 -24.99
CA GLY A 579 8.52 13.61 -24.81
C GLY A 579 8.14 14.50 -23.61
N ALA A 580 8.88 14.45 -22.49
CA ALA A 580 8.65 15.35 -21.36
C ALA A 580 8.88 16.82 -21.78
N PHE A 581 9.95 17.12 -22.52
CA PHE A 581 10.20 18.46 -23.04
C PHE A 581 9.15 18.91 -24.08
N THR A 582 8.62 17.99 -24.86
CA THR A 582 7.55 18.30 -25.84
C THR A 582 6.23 18.63 -25.14
N ARG A 583 5.93 17.97 -24.01
CA ARG A 583 4.72 18.25 -23.23
C ARG A 583 4.84 19.46 -22.29
N HIS A 584 6.06 19.98 -22.09
CA HIS A 584 6.28 21.15 -21.24
C HIS A 584 5.55 22.37 -21.78
N THR A 585 4.68 22.98 -20.95
CA THR A 585 3.90 24.18 -21.28
C THR A 585 4.39 25.45 -20.57
N GLY A 586 5.25 25.31 -19.56
CA GLY A 586 5.66 26.39 -18.67
C GLY A 586 4.67 26.70 -17.54
N ALA A 587 3.54 25.98 -17.48
CA ALA A 587 2.54 26.12 -16.42
C ALA A 587 2.23 24.75 -15.80
N ASP A 588 1.94 24.73 -14.50
CA ASP A 588 1.52 23.52 -13.80
C ASP A 588 0.21 22.94 -14.38
N PRO A 589 0.08 21.62 -14.43
CA PRO A 589 1.02 20.62 -13.93
C PRO A 589 2.08 20.18 -14.96
N PHE A 590 2.17 20.82 -16.12
CA PHE A 590 3.10 20.50 -17.22
C PHE A 590 4.31 21.46 -17.27
N ALA A 591 4.77 21.94 -16.12
CA ALA A 591 5.97 22.74 -15.97
C ALA A 591 7.17 21.88 -15.54
N LEU A 592 8.16 21.69 -16.42
CA LEU A 592 9.44 21.07 -16.01
C LEU A 592 10.23 22.01 -15.10
N PRO A 593 10.96 21.49 -14.09
CA PRO A 593 11.82 22.30 -13.25
C PRO A 593 12.92 23.03 -14.03
N ALA A 594 13.38 24.16 -13.50
CA ALA A 594 14.49 24.93 -14.10
C ALA A 594 15.77 24.11 -14.27
N SER A 595 16.05 23.15 -13.35
CA SER A 595 17.16 22.21 -13.43
C SER A 595 17.14 21.37 -14.71
N TRP A 596 15.96 20.86 -15.10
CA TRP A 596 15.75 20.08 -16.31
C TRP A 596 15.90 20.95 -17.56
N LEU A 597 15.29 22.14 -17.57
CA LEU A 597 15.40 23.07 -18.70
C LEU A 597 16.87 23.47 -18.95
N ALA A 598 17.62 23.74 -17.90
CA ALA A 598 19.05 24.06 -18.00
C ALA A 598 19.91 22.85 -18.43
N ALA A 599 19.48 21.64 -18.11
CA ALA A 599 20.20 20.42 -18.50
C ALA A 599 19.89 19.96 -19.94
N LYS A 600 18.78 20.41 -20.54
CA LYS A 600 18.31 19.98 -21.86
C LYS A 600 19.41 19.89 -22.95
N PRO A 601 20.31 20.87 -23.12
CA PRO A 601 21.35 20.80 -24.16
C PRO A 601 22.39 19.67 -23.94
N ARG A 602 22.45 19.11 -22.72
CA ARG A 602 23.41 18.06 -22.33
C ARG A 602 22.76 16.70 -22.16
N LEU A 603 21.43 16.61 -22.21
CA LEU A 603 20.68 15.38 -22.11
C LEU A 603 20.49 14.75 -23.50
N ASP A 604 20.68 13.45 -23.57
CA ASP A 604 20.18 12.67 -24.70
C ASP A 604 18.67 12.51 -24.57
N THR A 605 17.92 13.24 -25.40
CA THR A 605 16.48 13.26 -25.39
C THR A 605 15.84 11.97 -25.86
N SER A 606 16.60 11.06 -26.53
CA SER A 606 16.16 9.72 -26.88
C SER A 606 16.26 8.71 -25.74
N THR A 607 16.81 9.11 -24.59
CA THR A 607 16.88 8.26 -23.39
C THR A 607 15.47 7.85 -22.95
N ARG A 608 15.23 6.54 -22.85
CA ARG A 608 13.95 6.00 -22.38
C ARG A 608 13.65 6.50 -20.97
N LEU A 609 12.42 6.99 -20.74
CA LEU A 609 11.99 7.59 -19.47
C LEU A 609 11.04 6.67 -18.70
N ASN A 610 9.90 6.33 -19.29
CA ASN A 610 8.96 5.38 -18.68
C ASN A 610 8.66 4.24 -19.65
N PHE A 611 8.18 3.12 -19.09
CA PHE A 611 7.75 1.98 -19.90
C PHE A 611 6.64 1.20 -19.19
N VAL A 612 5.95 0.35 -19.96
CA VAL A 612 4.85 -0.47 -19.45
C VAL A 612 5.15 -1.95 -19.58
N THR A 613 4.63 -2.71 -18.61
CA THR A 613 4.70 -4.16 -18.57
C THR A 613 3.35 -4.77 -18.29
N THR A 614 3.21 -6.06 -18.61
CA THR A 614 2.01 -6.85 -18.30
C THR A 614 2.05 -7.48 -16.90
N ASN A 615 2.94 -7.05 -16.02
CA ASN A 615 2.98 -7.55 -14.64
C ASN A 615 1.68 -7.16 -13.91
N ASP A 616 1.15 -8.12 -13.18
CA ASP A 616 -0.01 -7.89 -12.31
C ASP A 616 0.46 -7.12 -11.07
N ILE A 617 -0.08 -5.92 -10.87
CA ILE A 617 0.25 -5.04 -9.74
C ILE A 617 -1.01 -4.37 -9.19
N ILE A 618 -0.92 -3.93 -7.95
CA ILE A 618 -1.93 -3.07 -7.29
C ILE A 618 -1.21 -2.01 -6.43
N GLY A 619 -1.95 -1.02 -5.93
CA GLY A 619 -1.42 -0.06 -4.96
C GLY A 619 -0.65 -0.74 -3.83
N GLY A 620 0.52 -0.20 -3.46
CA GLY A 620 1.51 -0.83 -2.59
C GLY A 620 2.74 -1.36 -3.36
N ASN A 621 2.60 -1.69 -4.66
CA ASN A 621 3.74 -1.99 -5.54
C ASN A 621 4.56 -0.75 -5.92
N SER A 622 4.11 0.45 -5.64
CA SER A 622 4.91 1.66 -5.81
C SER A 622 6.27 1.51 -5.16
N GLY A 623 7.36 1.74 -5.93
CA GLY A 623 8.75 1.53 -5.51
C GLY A 623 9.26 0.09 -5.65
N SER A 624 8.46 -0.83 -6.17
CA SER A 624 8.90 -2.20 -6.46
C SER A 624 9.91 -2.21 -7.59
N PRO A 625 11.03 -2.96 -7.47
CA PRO A 625 11.92 -3.19 -8.58
C PRO A 625 11.25 -4.05 -9.66
N VAL A 626 11.42 -3.67 -10.92
CA VAL A 626 11.23 -4.55 -12.07
C VAL A 626 12.54 -5.27 -12.31
N LEU A 627 12.53 -6.60 -12.27
CA LEU A 627 13.71 -7.45 -12.37
C LEU A 627 13.73 -8.21 -13.70
N ASN A 628 14.92 -8.41 -14.27
CA ASN A 628 15.13 -9.36 -15.34
C ASN A 628 15.42 -10.78 -14.79
N ARG A 629 15.64 -11.76 -15.69
CA ARG A 629 15.97 -13.15 -15.32
C ARG A 629 17.21 -13.27 -14.44
N ARG A 630 18.15 -12.31 -14.50
CA ARG A 630 19.36 -12.30 -13.68
C ARG A 630 19.17 -11.68 -12.30
N GLY A 631 17.96 -11.20 -11.98
CA GLY A 631 17.69 -10.47 -10.76
C GLY A 631 18.39 -9.11 -10.71
N GLU A 632 18.49 -8.42 -11.87
CA GLU A 632 18.95 -7.04 -11.98
C GLU A 632 17.76 -6.11 -12.17
N ILE A 633 17.80 -4.90 -11.58
CA ILE A 633 16.77 -3.89 -11.76
C ILE A 633 16.80 -3.35 -13.17
N VAL A 634 15.71 -3.52 -13.91
CA VAL A 634 15.46 -3.00 -15.25
C VAL A 634 14.33 -1.95 -15.28
N GLY A 635 13.75 -1.64 -14.13
CA GLY A 635 12.71 -0.61 -13.94
C GLY A 635 12.33 -0.43 -12.48
N LEU A 636 11.56 0.63 -12.23
CA LEU A 636 11.00 0.96 -10.91
C LEU A 636 9.51 1.24 -11.08
N ILE A 637 8.64 0.37 -10.56
CA ILE A 637 7.18 0.53 -10.63
C ILE A 637 6.77 1.79 -9.87
N PHE A 638 5.89 2.59 -10.47
CA PHE A 638 5.31 3.75 -9.79
C PHE A 638 3.80 3.91 -10.01
N ASP A 639 3.22 3.31 -11.07
CA ASP A 639 1.81 3.47 -11.40
C ASP A 639 1.26 2.26 -12.16
N GLY A 640 -0.02 2.28 -12.46
CA GLY A 640 -0.70 1.43 -13.43
C GLY A 640 -1.41 2.29 -14.49
N ASN A 641 -1.93 1.68 -15.56
CA ASN A 641 -2.77 2.39 -16.50
C ASN A 641 -4.24 2.45 -16.01
N LEU A 642 -5.10 3.24 -16.67
CA LEU A 642 -6.53 3.38 -16.33
C LEU A 642 -7.27 2.03 -16.28
N HIS A 643 -6.90 1.09 -17.14
CA HIS A 643 -7.50 -0.24 -17.18
C HIS A 643 -7.17 -1.07 -15.94
N SER A 644 -6.05 -0.79 -15.26
CA SER A 644 -5.65 -1.48 -14.03
C SER A 644 -6.40 -1.03 -12.78
N LEU A 645 -7.23 0.04 -12.84
CA LEU A 645 -7.98 0.53 -11.67
C LEU A 645 -9.01 -0.48 -11.14
N GLY A 646 -9.47 -1.42 -11.97
CA GLY A 646 -10.27 -2.58 -11.57
C GLY A 646 -9.46 -3.77 -11.06
N GLY A 647 -8.14 -3.69 -11.08
CA GLY A 647 -7.19 -4.79 -10.82
C GLY A 647 -7.31 -5.42 -9.43
N GLY A 648 -7.92 -4.69 -8.47
CA GLY A 648 -8.28 -5.27 -7.17
C GLY A 648 -9.27 -6.43 -7.24
N PHE A 649 -10.09 -6.52 -8.29
CA PHE A 649 -11.16 -7.51 -8.43
C PHE A 649 -10.92 -8.54 -9.53
N TRP A 650 -10.18 -8.17 -10.57
CA TRP A 650 -9.82 -9.04 -11.68
C TRP A 650 -8.61 -8.49 -12.43
N TYR A 651 -8.00 -9.30 -13.28
CA TYR A 651 -6.87 -8.91 -14.09
C TYR A 651 -7.16 -9.20 -15.59
N ASP A 652 -6.97 -8.17 -16.45
CA ASP A 652 -7.04 -8.33 -17.90
C ASP A 652 -5.65 -8.18 -18.52
N GLY A 653 -5.00 -9.27 -18.86
CA GLY A 653 -3.67 -9.29 -19.45
C GLY A 653 -3.54 -8.58 -20.80
N ASN A 654 -4.67 -8.29 -21.49
CA ASN A 654 -4.66 -7.52 -22.73
C ASN A 654 -4.57 -6.02 -22.46
N LEU A 655 -5.15 -5.54 -21.34
CA LEU A 655 -5.35 -4.11 -21.06
C LEU A 655 -4.58 -3.60 -19.85
N ASN A 656 -4.51 -4.38 -18.77
CA ASN A 656 -3.83 -3.95 -17.54
C ASN A 656 -2.33 -3.82 -17.80
N ARG A 657 -1.76 -2.66 -17.42
CA ARG A 657 -0.31 -2.40 -17.51
C ARG A 657 0.20 -1.78 -16.23
N ALA A 658 1.32 -2.30 -15.77
CA ALA A 658 2.17 -1.66 -14.80
C ALA A 658 3.04 -0.60 -15.50
N VAL A 659 3.24 0.55 -14.87
CA VAL A 659 4.06 1.66 -15.40
C VAL A 659 5.32 1.79 -14.54
N ALA A 660 6.48 1.89 -15.20
CA ALA A 660 7.77 1.91 -14.53
C ALA A 660 8.67 3.04 -15.04
N VAL A 661 9.52 3.57 -14.14
CA VAL A 661 10.63 4.46 -14.50
C VAL A 661 11.78 3.63 -15.06
N HIS A 662 12.33 4.04 -16.20
CA HIS A 662 13.44 3.35 -16.83
C HIS A 662 14.79 3.71 -16.18
N PRO A 663 15.69 2.75 -15.91
CA PRO A 663 16.97 3.01 -15.24
C PRO A 663 17.88 3.99 -15.97
N ALA A 664 17.84 4.02 -17.30
CA ALA A 664 18.62 4.98 -18.09
C ALA A 664 18.27 6.43 -17.75
N ALA A 665 16.97 6.74 -17.57
CA ALA A 665 16.54 8.08 -17.16
C ALA A 665 16.98 8.41 -15.73
N ILE A 666 16.89 7.45 -14.80
CA ILE A 666 17.38 7.64 -13.42
C ILE A 666 18.87 8.03 -13.44
N LEU A 667 19.69 7.28 -14.17
CA LEU A 667 21.13 7.52 -14.23
C LEU A 667 21.49 8.80 -15.01
N ALA A 668 20.77 9.10 -16.10
CA ALA A 668 20.95 10.35 -16.86
C ALA A 668 20.59 11.57 -16.01
N ALA A 669 19.47 11.54 -15.29
CA ALA A 669 19.06 12.60 -14.40
C ALA A 669 20.08 12.83 -13.28
N LEU A 670 20.46 11.77 -12.56
CA LEU A 670 21.46 11.87 -11.48
C LEU A 670 22.79 12.48 -11.97
N ARG A 671 23.29 12.07 -13.12
CA ARG A 671 24.59 12.54 -13.66
C ARG A 671 24.50 13.94 -14.26
N THR A 672 23.49 14.19 -15.10
CA THR A 672 23.43 15.37 -15.97
C THR A 672 22.58 16.50 -15.40
N VAL A 673 21.47 16.19 -14.76
CA VAL A 673 20.58 17.20 -14.17
C VAL A 673 21.08 17.60 -12.78
N TYR A 674 21.31 16.62 -11.91
CA TYR A 674 21.58 16.85 -10.49
C TYR A 674 23.06 16.82 -10.09
N GLY A 675 23.96 16.42 -11.00
CA GLY A 675 25.40 16.32 -10.72
C GLY A 675 25.73 15.31 -9.59
N ALA A 676 24.88 14.32 -9.40
CA ALA A 676 24.99 13.31 -8.33
C ALA A 676 25.79 12.07 -8.80
N THR A 677 26.97 12.29 -9.40
CA THR A 677 27.78 11.22 -10.02
C THR A 677 28.18 10.12 -9.04
N ALA A 678 28.56 10.49 -7.80
CA ALA A 678 28.92 9.51 -6.77
C ALA A 678 27.74 8.59 -6.41
N LEU A 679 26.52 9.14 -6.31
CA LEU A 679 25.31 8.37 -6.06
C LEU A 679 25.01 7.43 -7.24
N ALA A 680 25.12 7.92 -8.48
CA ALA A 680 24.94 7.09 -9.68
C ALA A 680 25.97 5.95 -9.76
N GLN A 681 27.19 6.17 -9.30
CA GLN A 681 28.23 5.14 -9.21
C GLN A 681 27.91 4.10 -8.13
N GLU A 682 27.46 4.53 -6.95
CA GLU A 682 27.04 3.60 -5.88
C GLU A 682 25.87 2.72 -6.33
N LEU A 683 24.84 3.31 -6.98
CA LEU A 683 23.69 2.59 -7.54
C LEU A 683 24.05 1.55 -8.60
N THR A 684 25.08 1.80 -9.40
CA THR A 684 25.55 0.86 -10.45
C THR A 684 26.62 -0.12 -9.96
N GLY A 685 27.07 0.00 -8.70
CA GLY A 685 28.16 -0.82 -8.15
C GLY A 685 29.54 -0.45 -8.67
N ALA A 686 29.69 0.71 -9.32
CA ALA A 686 30.98 1.20 -9.83
C ALA A 686 31.87 1.80 -8.73
N LEU A 687 31.33 2.11 -7.56
CA LEU A 687 32.07 2.40 -6.32
C LEU A 687 32.32 1.06 -5.61
N SER A 688 33.17 0.22 -6.14
CA SER A 688 33.59 -0.97 -5.44
C SER A 688 35.05 -0.87 -5.00
N ARG A 689 35.23 -1.06 -3.74
CA ARG A 689 36.43 -1.44 -3.00
C ARG A 689 37.31 -0.33 -2.50
#